data_c679e87ea7871803ddced8d8a687eca5
#
_entry.id   c679e87ea7871803ddced8d8a687eca5
#
_cell.length_a   1.000
_cell.length_b   1.000
_cell.length_c   1.000
_cell.angle_alpha   90.00
_cell.angle_beta   90.00
_cell.angle_gamma   90.00
#
_symmetry.space_group_name_H-M   'P 1'
#
loop_
_entity.id
_entity.type
_entity.pdbx_description
1 polymer ?
#
loop_
_entity_poly.entity_id
_entity_poly.type
_entity_poly.pdbx_seq_one_letter_code
_entity_poly.pdbx_strand_id
1 'polypeptide(L)'
;MEQQQATAHLDDETADTADTADTAGPIDVEQAEAAIVEHYPRLVRLAYLILPPGMGRTRRVLAAHGLAQRALPRNQGRADVQEVELPWQRGTKGAAGDAGYAYVRLRVLRAALRAARPRRPWALSAPLPVVWGLRLFPRSGGADELALDKALSELSGPGRAAYVLRELERMNDREVRALLQAAGVDGDDALDALDEADEVPEPAGSRDDGALLESAEFDPCSLQARPTDLMRRRQHLRALLVAVVALVVCGSLLGMPGDGWGRGGAAAPSYARNPSSERALDPDRLTRAEPLAWRTATRADFASWPARGDRLGDTALLRRALAVWARPGRSVRVSLTAGTQSGPPSGPPQLLYAGVVDQAAVVLLYDGLRVARYAEGSGGESGTVALDLARLDAADAAASTALVLGRADGNVRYLAAPWVRRASVRDLLHPAGRPRPVRLTDDGVTDPVRTMPRLRPCRGWPALRFGSHLVADLGELAPARLTYGDPGAASRGGPHDVAGRDALLSWERTACRLPLMTRRGVRSVNVWRFGVQRLPEAGGRAAWLCTRAETWRGPGSRVLAQFQPWTTRRGAAGAVAATADGSPACGPRAPRVLAGVLWKARSGHWFLLAAGSRQVTAITASGGVHGRSHHRALTVPTKPGAHATLKARLKNGGRLGPLR
;
A
#
# COMPACT_ATOMS: atom_id res chain seq x y z
N MET A 1 -32.18 0.25 19.71
CA MET A 1 -31.34 -0.99 19.74
C MET A 1 -29.89 -0.55 19.73
N GLU A 2 -29.31 -0.47 20.90
CA GLU A 2 -27.91 -0.17 21.09
C GLU A 2 -27.08 -1.42 20.78
N GLN A 3 -26.33 -1.39 19.71
CA GLN A 3 -25.37 -2.45 19.37
C GLN A 3 -23.97 -1.92 19.72
N GLN A 4 -23.38 -2.42 20.79
CA GLN A 4 -21.99 -2.16 21.11
C GLN A 4 -21.09 -3.10 20.29
N GLN A 5 -20.08 -2.54 19.66
CA GLN A 5 -19.04 -3.28 18.96
C GLN A 5 -18.10 -3.94 19.96
N ALA A 6 -17.83 -5.24 19.81
CA ALA A 6 -16.74 -5.89 20.53
C ALA A 6 -15.41 -5.55 19.81
N THR A 7 -14.72 -4.55 20.30
CA THR A 7 -13.30 -4.37 19.99
C THR A 7 -12.52 -5.38 20.84
N ALA A 8 -11.83 -6.30 20.20
CA ALA A 8 -10.86 -7.16 20.88
C ALA A 8 -9.64 -6.29 21.23
N HIS A 9 -9.53 -5.84 22.46
CA HIS A 9 -8.27 -5.31 23.00
C HIS A 9 -7.37 -6.47 23.41
N LEU A 10 -6.10 -6.33 23.11
CA LEU A 10 -5.04 -7.19 23.65
C LEU A 10 -4.72 -6.69 25.05
N ASP A 11 -5.21 -7.38 26.05
CA ASP A 11 -4.68 -7.24 27.40
C ASP A 11 -3.64 -8.32 27.66
N ASP A 12 -2.58 -7.85 28.27
CA ASP A 12 -1.43 -8.54 28.77
C ASP A 12 -1.87 -9.48 29.91
N GLU A 13 -1.81 -10.77 29.70
CA GLU A 13 -1.99 -11.74 30.77
C GLU A 13 -0.68 -12.42 31.10
N THR A 14 -0.13 -12.05 32.24
CA THR A 14 0.79 -12.88 33.01
C THR A 14 0.05 -14.16 33.43
N ALA A 15 0.31 -15.24 32.75
CA ALA A 15 -0.06 -16.57 33.21
C ALA A 15 1.17 -17.26 33.81
N ASP A 16 1.02 -17.52 35.06
CA ASP A 16 1.86 -18.34 35.92
C ASP A 16 1.94 -19.79 35.41
N THR A 17 3.14 -20.33 35.52
CA THR A 17 3.53 -21.73 35.64
C THR A 17 3.23 -22.74 34.55
N ALA A 18 4.22 -23.35 34.15
CA ALA A 18 4.66 -24.74 34.31
C ALA A 18 5.73 -25.07 33.28
N ASP A 19 6.84 -25.38 33.79
CA ASP A 19 8.00 -26.05 33.25
C ASP A 19 7.60 -27.14 32.23
N THR A 20 7.68 -26.81 30.94
CA THR A 20 7.92 -27.79 29.89
C THR A 20 8.96 -27.16 28.98
N ALA A 21 10.16 -27.71 29.08
CA ALA A 21 11.25 -27.46 28.13
C ALA A 21 10.75 -27.83 26.74
N ASP A 22 10.22 -26.83 26.04
CA ASP A 22 9.85 -26.93 24.63
C ASP A 22 11.13 -26.68 23.84
N THR A 23 11.79 -27.77 23.45
CA THR A 23 12.93 -27.75 22.51
C THR A 23 12.47 -27.07 21.25
N ALA A 24 12.97 -25.85 21.02
CA ALA A 24 12.75 -25.09 19.80
C ALA A 24 13.20 -25.93 18.61
N GLY A 25 12.24 -26.36 17.80
CA GLY A 25 12.52 -27.08 16.56
C GLY A 25 13.35 -26.22 15.59
N PRO A 26 14.01 -26.83 14.60
CA PRO A 26 14.85 -26.13 13.64
C PRO A 26 14.02 -25.03 12.96
N ILE A 27 14.59 -23.82 12.89
CA ILE A 27 13.95 -22.64 12.30
C ILE A 27 13.74 -22.91 10.81
N ASP A 28 12.48 -22.79 10.36
CA ASP A 28 12.12 -22.96 8.95
C ASP A 28 12.63 -21.78 8.11
N VAL A 29 13.09 -22.10 6.90
CA VAL A 29 13.55 -21.11 5.93
C VAL A 29 12.48 -20.04 5.67
N GLU A 30 11.20 -20.43 5.61
CA GLU A 30 10.08 -19.49 5.44
C GLU A 30 9.96 -18.51 6.60
N GLN A 31 10.28 -18.92 7.83
CA GLN A 31 10.28 -18.03 8.99
C GLN A 31 11.43 -17.01 8.91
N ALA A 32 12.61 -17.45 8.49
CA ALA A 32 13.76 -16.56 8.30
C ALA A 32 13.54 -15.58 7.14
N GLU A 33 12.91 -16.01 6.04
CA GLU A 33 12.54 -15.14 4.92
C GLU A 33 11.48 -14.11 5.33
N ALA A 34 10.45 -14.52 6.06
CA ALA A 34 9.43 -13.62 6.58
C ALA A 34 10.04 -12.56 7.51
N ALA A 35 10.95 -12.97 8.42
CA ALA A 35 11.63 -12.07 9.32
C ALA A 35 12.54 -11.05 8.60
N ILE A 36 13.22 -11.44 7.54
CA ILE A 36 14.00 -10.49 6.72
C ILE A 36 13.09 -9.49 6.03
N VAL A 37 11.98 -9.92 5.44
CA VAL A 37 11.05 -9.01 4.74
C VAL A 37 10.43 -8.00 5.70
N GLU A 38 10.04 -8.45 6.89
CA GLU A 38 9.38 -7.62 7.89
C GLU A 38 10.36 -6.63 8.55
N HIS A 39 11.56 -7.10 8.89
CA HIS A 39 12.53 -6.34 9.69
C HIS A 39 13.75 -5.86 8.90
N TYR A 40 13.69 -5.85 7.56
CA TYR A 40 14.82 -5.49 6.70
C TYR A 40 15.50 -4.15 7.07
N PRO A 41 14.76 -3.05 7.26
CA PRO A 41 15.39 -1.76 7.61
C PRO A 41 16.16 -1.81 8.94
N ARG A 42 15.63 -2.53 9.93
CA ARG A 42 16.25 -2.70 11.25
C ARG A 42 17.52 -3.52 11.18
N LEU A 43 17.51 -4.63 10.44
CA LEU A 43 18.68 -5.49 10.21
C LEU A 43 19.80 -4.76 9.45
N VAL A 44 19.46 -3.95 8.45
CA VAL A 44 20.43 -3.14 7.71
C VAL A 44 21.01 -2.05 8.61
N ARG A 45 20.19 -1.40 9.44
CA ARG A 45 20.64 -0.39 10.41
C ARG A 45 21.58 -1.00 11.46
N LEU A 46 21.24 -2.17 12.01
CA LEU A 46 22.12 -2.94 12.90
C LEU A 46 23.49 -3.18 12.25
N ALA A 47 23.51 -3.72 11.04
CA ALA A 47 24.78 -3.97 10.33
C ALA A 47 25.55 -2.68 10.04
N TYR A 48 24.88 -1.60 9.65
CA TYR A 48 25.47 -0.30 9.36
C TYR A 48 26.19 0.29 10.56
N LEU A 49 25.57 0.26 11.73
CA LEU A 49 26.14 0.84 12.96
C LEU A 49 27.30 0.01 13.51
N ILE A 50 27.31 -1.31 13.33
CA ILE A 50 28.42 -2.19 13.76
C ILE A 50 29.64 -2.07 12.85
N LEU A 51 29.44 -1.84 11.55
CA LEU A 51 30.54 -1.66 10.60
C LEU A 51 31.37 -0.42 10.92
N PRO A 52 32.73 -0.46 10.74
CA PRO A 52 33.60 0.65 11.15
C PRO A 52 33.29 1.94 10.37
N PRO A 53 33.14 3.08 11.06
CA PRO A 53 32.94 4.39 10.43
C PRO A 53 34.01 4.76 9.41
N GLY A 54 35.27 4.37 9.64
CA GLY A 54 36.40 4.59 8.74
C GLY A 54 36.27 3.94 7.35
N MET A 55 35.30 3.03 7.17
CA MET A 55 34.96 2.44 5.86
C MET A 55 34.39 3.47 4.87
N GLY A 56 33.95 4.61 5.36
CA GLY A 56 33.24 5.63 4.57
C GLY A 56 31.78 5.28 4.34
N ARG A 57 30.91 6.27 4.52
CA ARG A 57 29.45 6.12 4.60
C ARG A 57 28.84 5.27 3.46
N THR A 58 29.17 5.57 2.20
CA THR A 58 28.60 4.88 1.05
C THR A 58 28.96 3.38 1.03
N ARG A 59 30.22 3.04 1.32
CA ARG A 59 30.66 1.64 1.37
C ARG A 59 30.02 0.91 2.54
N ARG A 60 29.91 1.58 3.68
CA ARG A 60 29.29 1.06 4.90
C ARG A 60 27.82 0.72 4.67
N VAL A 61 27.04 1.61 4.03
CA VAL A 61 25.62 1.33 3.66
C VAL A 61 25.51 0.15 2.72
N LEU A 62 26.28 0.13 1.63
CA LEU A 62 26.24 -0.97 0.67
C LEU A 62 26.67 -2.31 1.26
N ALA A 63 27.69 -2.28 2.16
CA ALA A 63 28.10 -3.45 2.90
C ALA A 63 26.99 -3.96 3.83
N ALA A 64 26.33 -3.06 4.55
CA ALA A 64 25.22 -3.41 5.45
C ALA A 64 24.06 -4.08 4.71
N HIS A 65 23.62 -3.51 3.57
CA HIS A 65 22.61 -4.16 2.72
C HIS A 65 23.05 -5.55 2.25
N GLY A 66 24.32 -5.67 1.80
CA GLY A 66 24.86 -6.95 1.37
C GLY A 66 24.96 -7.99 2.49
N LEU A 67 25.19 -7.57 3.75
CA LEU A 67 25.20 -8.46 4.91
C LEU A 67 23.78 -8.95 5.24
N ALA A 68 22.80 -8.06 5.28
CA ALA A 68 21.41 -8.41 5.54
C ALA A 68 20.86 -9.37 4.47
N GLN A 69 21.13 -9.12 3.20
CA GLN A 69 20.68 -10.01 2.11
C GLN A 69 21.35 -11.39 2.14
N ARG A 70 22.60 -11.49 2.56
CA ARG A 70 23.32 -12.78 2.69
C ARG A 70 23.02 -13.54 3.97
N ALA A 71 22.24 -12.95 4.88
CA ALA A 71 21.82 -13.62 6.10
C ALA A 71 20.74 -14.70 5.87
N LEU A 72 20.10 -14.71 4.68
CA LEU A 72 19.20 -15.81 4.29
C LEU A 72 19.92 -17.16 4.29
N PRO A 73 19.30 -18.22 4.83
CA PRO A 73 19.80 -19.58 4.66
C PRO A 73 19.77 -19.93 3.17
N ARG A 74 20.91 -20.34 2.61
CA ARG A 74 20.95 -20.87 1.25
C ARG A 74 20.44 -22.30 1.28
N ASN A 75 19.60 -22.64 0.33
CA ASN A 75 19.05 -23.98 0.11
C ASN A 75 20.17 -24.96 -0.29
N GLN A 76 21.02 -25.33 0.63
CA GLN A 76 21.97 -26.42 0.47
C GLN A 76 21.90 -27.30 1.71
N GLY A 77 21.25 -28.45 1.53
CA GLY A 77 21.41 -29.66 2.35
C GLY A 77 21.23 -29.49 3.86
N ARG A 78 20.42 -30.31 4.40
CA ARG A 78 20.08 -30.57 5.82
C ARG A 78 21.29 -30.67 6.80
N ALA A 79 22.51 -30.29 6.38
CA ALA A 79 23.75 -30.49 7.12
C ALA A 79 24.34 -29.22 7.79
N ASP A 80 23.85 -28.00 7.49
CA ASP A 80 24.38 -26.76 8.04
C ASP A 80 23.48 -26.09 9.12
N VAL A 81 22.45 -26.77 9.57
CA VAL A 81 21.70 -26.40 10.77
C VAL A 81 22.38 -27.05 11.96
N GLN A 82 23.62 -26.68 12.21
CA GLN A 82 24.26 -26.91 13.49
C GLN A 82 23.46 -26.13 14.52
N GLU A 83 22.93 -26.83 15.50
CA GLU A 83 22.23 -26.35 16.69
C GLU A 83 22.94 -25.11 17.27
N VAL A 84 22.55 -23.94 16.82
CA VAL A 84 22.94 -22.72 17.51
C VAL A 84 21.90 -22.55 18.61
N GLU A 85 22.24 -22.96 19.83
CA GLU A 85 21.49 -22.58 21.01
C GLU A 85 21.38 -21.06 21.03
N LEU A 86 20.20 -20.56 20.64
CA LEU A 86 19.88 -19.13 20.73
C LEU A 86 19.59 -18.84 22.21
N PRO A 87 20.28 -17.88 22.83
CA PRO A 87 19.95 -17.48 24.20
C PRO A 87 18.49 -17.01 24.22
N TRP A 88 17.66 -17.67 25.04
CA TRP A 88 16.26 -17.39 25.21
C TRP A 88 16.02 -15.97 25.71
N GLN A 89 15.23 -15.19 24.97
CA GLN A 89 14.73 -13.90 25.45
C GLN A 89 13.31 -14.08 25.98
N ARG A 90 13.18 -14.12 27.31
CA ARG A 90 11.88 -13.96 27.98
C ARG A 90 11.58 -12.45 28.05
N GLY A 91 10.52 -12.02 27.38
CA GLY A 91 9.74 -10.90 27.88
C GLY A 91 9.96 -9.50 27.30
N THR A 92 10.16 -9.31 25.99
CA THR A 92 9.88 -7.99 25.39
C THR A 92 8.89 -8.14 24.24
N LYS A 93 7.75 -7.45 24.37
CA LYS A 93 6.71 -7.33 23.34
C LYS A 93 7.24 -6.49 22.16
N GLY A 94 7.64 -7.14 21.09
CA GLY A 94 8.13 -6.50 19.87
C GLY A 94 8.87 -7.50 19.00
N ALA A 95 9.54 -7.04 17.96
CA ALA A 95 10.33 -7.82 17.01
C ALA A 95 11.35 -8.82 17.63
N ALA A 96 11.62 -8.70 18.92
CA ALA A 96 12.53 -9.55 19.68
C ALA A 96 11.96 -10.95 20.02
N GLY A 97 10.64 -11.16 19.92
CA GLY A 97 9.97 -12.45 20.24
C GLY A 97 9.80 -13.40 19.06
N ASP A 98 10.27 -13.03 17.86
CA ASP A 98 10.21 -13.87 16.66
C ASP A 98 11.52 -14.68 16.54
N ALA A 99 11.42 -16.01 16.57
CA ALA A 99 12.56 -16.91 16.42
C ALA A 99 13.29 -16.72 15.07
N GLY A 100 12.55 -16.42 14.00
CA GLY A 100 13.10 -16.08 12.69
C GLY A 100 13.96 -14.81 12.75
N TYR A 101 13.46 -13.77 13.43
CA TYR A 101 14.22 -12.53 13.61
C TYR A 101 15.49 -12.73 14.44
N ALA A 102 15.40 -13.44 15.56
CA ALA A 102 16.56 -13.73 16.42
C ALA A 102 17.67 -14.48 15.65
N TYR A 103 17.29 -15.44 14.83
CA TYR A 103 18.22 -16.19 13.99
C TYR A 103 18.90 -15.28 12.94
N VAL A 104 18.13 -14.50 12.19
CA VAL A 104 18.67 -13.62 11.15
C VAL A 104 19.53 -12.53 11.76
N ARG A 105 19.11 -11.95 12.91
CA ARG A 105 19.88 -10.96 13.68
C ARG A 105 21.26 -11.51 14.06
N LEU A 106 21.32 -12.72 14.61
CA LEU A 106 22.60 -13.36 14.95
C LEU A 106 23.50 -13.55 13.71
N ARG A 107 22.95 -13.96 12.58
CA ARG A 107 23.72 -14.11 11.32
C ARG A 107 24.25 -12.78 10.82
N VAL A 108 23.45 -11.72 10.86
CA VAL A 108 23.84 -10.37 10.48
C VAL A 108 24.94 -9.88 11.41
N LEU A 109 24.79 -10.05 12.73
CA LEU A 109 25.77 -9.69 13.75
C LEU A 109 27.12 -10.39 13.51
N ARG A 110 27.13 -11.72 13.35
CA ARG A 110 28.35 -12.48 13.02
C ARG A 110 29.03 -11.98 11.76
N ALA A 111 28.26 -11.70 10.73
CA ALA A 111 28.78 -11.25 9.46
C ALA A 111 29.34 -9.82 9.55
N ALA A 112 28.71 -8.93 10.33
CA ALA A 112 29.16 -7.58 10.57
C ALA A 112 30.46 -7.56 11.40
N LEU A 113 30.55 -8.34 12.48
CA LEU A 113 31.77 -8.48 13.29
C LEU A 113 32.95 -9.03 12.49
N ARG A 114 32.71 -10.05 11.62
CA ARG A 114 33.78 -10.54 10.72
C ARG A 114 34.22 -9.47 9.72
N ALA A 115 33.30 -8.66 9.22
CA ALA A 115 33.60 -7.60 8.26
C ALA A 115 34.28 -6.39 8.93
N ALA A 116 34.10 -6.20 10.24
CA ALA A 116 34.73 -5.15 11.04
C ALA A 116 36.19 -5.46 11.38
N ARG A 117 36.64 -6.72 11.28
CA ARG A 117 38.06 -7.07 11.54
C ARG A 117 38.98 -6.42 10.52
N PRO A 118 40.14 -5.85 10.93
CA PRO A 118 41.07 -5.21 10.01
C PRO A 118 41.59 -6.21 8.99
N ARG A 119 41.25 -6.00 7.71
CA ARG A 119 41.78 -6.78 6.59
C ARG A 119 43.10 -6.17 6.11
N ARG A 120 44.04 -7.01 5.68
CA ARG A 120 45.29 -6.58 5.04
C ARG A 120 45.00 -5.57 3.91
N PRO A 121 45.87 -4.51 3.72
CA PRO A 121 45.60 -3.36 2.84
C PRO A 121 45.50 -3.67 1.33
N TRP A 122 45.58 -4.93 0.92
CA TRP A 122 45.62 -5.35 -0.49
C TRP A 122 44.31 -5.82 -1.06
N ALA A 123 43.19 -5.72 -0.34
CA ALA A 123 41.89 -5.98 -0.94
C ALA A 123 41.50 -4.80 -1.84
N LEU A 124 41.68 -4.95 -3.14
CA LEU A 124 41.19 -4.05 -4.19
C LEU A 124 39.79 -3.59 -3.84
N SER A 125 39.63 -2.29 -3.65
CA SER A 125 38.33 -1.66 -3.36
C SER A 125 37.38 -2.00 -4.50
N ALA A 126 36.38 -2.83 -4.23
CA ALA A 126 35.33 -3.10 -5.20
C ALA A 126 34.73 -1.75 -5.67
N PRO A 127 34.61 -1.53 -6.97
CA PRO A 127 34.04 -0.29 -7.48
C PRO A 127 32.62 -0.12 -6.93
N LEU A 128 32.25 1.12 -6.60
CA LEU A 128 30.87 1.44 -6.18
C LEU A 128 29.89 0.99 -7.25
N PRO A 129 28.77 0.37 -6.89
CA PRO A 129 27.80 -0.08 -7.85
C PRO A 129 27.26 1.11 -8.65
N VAL A 130 27.36 0.99 -9.95
CA VAL A 130 26.83 1.95 -10.91
C VAL A 130 25.63 1.27 -11.59
N VAL A 131 24.45 1.78 -11.34
CA VAL A 131 23.22 1.30 -11.96
C VAL A 131 22.78 2.33 -13.02
N TRP A 132 22.73 1.92 -14.28
CA TRP A 132 22.32 2.79 -15.39
C TRP A 132 23.16 4.09 -15.50
N GLY A 133 24.43 4.07 -15.12
CA GLY A 133 25.33 5.23 -15.12
C GLY A 133 25.11 6.19 -13.96
N LEU A 134 24.33 5.82 -12.96
CA LEU A 134 24.11 6.55 -11.72
C LEU A 134 24.88 5.90 -10.58
N ARG A 135 25.57 6.68 -9.76
CA ARG A 135 26.12 6.25 -8.47
C ARG A 135 25.06 6.41 -7.40
N LEU A 136 24.90 5.37 -6.57
CA LEU A 136 24.03 5.43 -5.41
C LEU A 136 24.81 6.00 -4.22
N PHE A 137 24.25 7.01 -3.57
CA PHE A 137 24.80 7.64 -2.37
C PHE A 137 23.77 7.58 -1.25
N PRO A 138 24.16 7.28 -0.01
CA PRO A 138 23.28 7.47 1.13
C PRO A 138 22.98 8.96 1.34
N ARG A 139 21.86 9.26 1.98
CA ARG A 139 21.50 10.63 2.36
C ARG A 139 22.58 11.20 3.29
N SER A 140 22.88 12.48 3.18
CA SER A 140 23.79 13.15 4.11
C SER A 140 23.15 13.17 5.50
N GLY A 141 23.88 12.75 6.53
CA GLY A 141 23.45 12.84 7.92
C GLY A 141 23.59 14.24 8.49
N GLY A 142 22.95 14.45 9.63
CA GLY A 142 23.05 15.67 10.43
C GLY A 142 24.29 15.73 11.33
N ALA A 143 24.30 16.73 12.21
CA ALA A 143 25.40 16.93 13.18
C ALA A 143 25.46 15.79 14.22
N ASP A 144 24.30 15.29 14.63
CA ASP A 144 24.19 14.25 15.67
C ASP A 144 24.71 12.90 15.15
N GLU A 145 24.42 12.57 13.85
CA GLU A 145 25.00 11.38 13.23
C GLU A 145 26.51 11.46 13.14
N LEU A 146 27.07 12.63 12.83
CA LEU A 146 28.51 12.82 12.74
C LEU A 146 29.18 12.69 14.13
N ALA A 147 28.54 13.21 15.18
CA ALA A 147 28.99 13.08 16.56
C ALA A 147 28.98 11.60 17.00
N LEU A 148 27.90 10.87 16.72
CA LEU A 148 27.81 9.45 17.03
C LEU A 148 28.80 8.62 16.20
N ASP A 149 28.96 8.90 14.90
CA ASP A 149 29.96 8.21 14.07
C ASP A 149 31.39 8.42 14.60
N LYS A 150 31.67 9.60 15.15
CA LYS A 150 32.94 9.88 15.80
C LYS A 150 33.12 9.03 17.07
N ALA A 151 32.13 9.00 17.95
CA ALA A 151 32.16 8.19 19.17
C ALA A 151 32.31 6.70 18.84
N LEU A 152 31.49 6.20 17.90
CA LEU A 152 31.56 4.80 17.45
C LEU A 152 32.89 4.45 16.76
N SER A 153 33.66 5.45 16.25
CA SER A 153 34.96 5.18 15.63
C SER A 153 36.06 4.85 16.66
N GLU A 154 35.87 5.23 17.90
CA GLU A 154 36.78 5.00 19.01
C GLU A 154 36.59 3.59 19.62
N LEU A 155 35.43 2.96 19.42
CA LEU A 155 35.12 1.63 19.94
C LEU A 155 35.68 0.49 19.08
N SER A 156 35.89 -0.67 19.71
CA SER A 156 36.17 -1.93 19.04
C SER A 156 34.96 -2.41 18.23
N GLY A 157 35.13 -3.45 17.38
CA GLY A 157 33.98 -4.08 16.69
C GLY A 157 32.93 -4.65 17.64
N PRO A 158 33.34 -5.45 18.66
CA PRO A 158 32.48 -5.89 19.73
C PRO A 158 31.83 -4.76 20.54
N GLY A 159 32.56 -3.71 20.89
CA GLY A 159 32.05 -2.54 21.63
C GLY A 159 30.95 -1.80 20.87
N ARG A 160 31.13 -1.57 19.55
CA ARG A 160 30.06 -1.04 18.71
C ARG A 160 28.83 -1.95 18.68
N ALA A 161 29.05 -3.27 18.63
CA ALA A 161 27.95 -4.22 18.64
C ALA A 161 27.20 -4.20 19.98
N ALA A 162 27.89 -4.12 21.10
CA ALA A 162 27.30 -4.01 22.43
C ALA A 162 26.42 -2.77 22.54
N TYR A 163 26.94 -1.61 22.18
CA TYR A 163 26.18 -0.35 22.17
C TYR A 163 24.92 -0.44 21.31
N VAL A 164 25.03 -0.94 20.08
CA VAL A 164 23.89 -1.04 19.15
C VAL A 164 22.84 -2.05 19.63
N LEU A 165 23.26 -3.14 20.26
CA LEU A 165 22.33 -4.13 20.81
C LEU A 165 21.57 -3.58 22.02
N ARG A 166 22.20 -2.76 22.86
CA ARG A 166 21.55 -2.10 24.00
C ARG A 166 20.56 -1.03 23.49
N GLU A 167 21.01 -0.13 22.65
CA GLU A 167 20.23 1.05 22.28
C GLU A 167 19.20 0.81 21.18
N LEU A 168 19.53 0.03 20.14
CA LEU A 168 18.62 -0.24 19.03
C LEU A 168 17.71 -1.45 19.30
N GLU A 169 18.27 -2.52 19.94
CA GLU A 169 17.54 -3.76 20.21
C GLU A 169 16.94 -3.80 21.62
N ARG A 170 17.27 -2.80 22.47
CA ARG A 170 16.80 -2.68 23.86
C ARG A 170 17.10 -3.94 24.71
N MET A 171 18.29 -4.52 24.49
CA MET A 171 18.72 -5.71 25.20
C MET A 171 19.42 -5.35 26.49
N ASN A 172 19.24 -6.15 27.55
CA ASN A 172 20.02 -6.02 28.77
C ASN A 172 21.44 -6.62 28.61
N ASP A 173 22.36 -6.29 29.52
CA ASP A 173 23.78 -6.66 29.41
C ASP A 173 24.00 -8.18 29.37
N ARG A 174 23.17 -8.96 30.10
CA ARG A 174 23.23 -10.42 30.06
C ARG A 174 22.87 -10.96 28.68
N GLU A 175 21.85 -10.40 28.05
CA GLU A 175 21.40 -10.79 26.71
C GLU A 175 22.42 -10.36 25.65
N VAL A 176 22.97 -9.15 25.76
CA VAL A 176 24.03 -8.65 24.87
C VAL A 176 25.25 -9.55 24.95
N ARG A 177 25.71 -9.86 26.16
CA ARG A 177 26.85 -10.78 26.38
C ARG A 177 26.60 -12.15 25.76
N ALA A 178 25.46 -12.75 26.03
CA ALA A 178 25.11 -14.07 25.50
C ALA A 178 25.05 -14.04 23.95
N LEU A 179 24.52 -12.97 23.35
CA LEU A 179 24.43 -12.83 21.89
C LEU A 179 25.81 -12.58 21.25
N LEU A 180 26.69 -11.80 21.88
CA LEU A 180 28.07 -11.59 21.43
C LEU A 180 28.86 -12.91 21.48
N GLN A 181 28.74 -13.68 22.55
CA GLN A 181 29.35 -15.01 22.65
C GLN A 181 28.83 -15.96 21.57
N ALA A 182 27.50 -16.00 21.37
CA ALA A 182 26.89 -16.74 20.26
C ALA A 182 27.39 -16.25 18.88
N ALA A 183 27.75 -14.99 18.74
CA ALA A 183 28.35 -14.45 17.52
C ALA A 183 29.84 -14.78 17.34
N GLY A 184 30.48 -15.39 18.33
CA GLY A 184 31.89 -15.83 18.30
C GLY A 184 32.86 -14.79 18.86
N VAL A 185 32.43 -13.98 19.83
CA VAL A 185 33.25 -13.09 20.65
C VAL A 185 33.59 -13.84 21.95
N ASP A 186 34.84 -13.83 22.36
CA ASP A 186 35.25 -14.50 23.60
C ASP A 186 34.62 -13.85 24.83
N GLY A 187 34.53 -14.61 25.94
CA GLY A 187 33.78 -14.19 27.11
C GLY A 187 34.31 -12.92 27.77
N ASP A 188 35.62 -12.76 27.79
CA ASP A 188 36.32 -11.57 28.34
C ASP A 188 36.18 -10.39 27.37
N ASP A 189 36.39 -10.59 26.08
CA ASP A 189 36.16 -9.56 25.04
C ASP A 189 34.68 -9.07 25.02
N ALA A 190 33.75 -9.92 25.41
CA ALA A 190 32.32 -9.54 25.49
C ALA A 190 32.03 -8.68 26.75
N LEU A 191 32.80 -8.82 27.83
CA LEU A 191 32.72 -7.93 28.99
C LEU A 191 33.37 -6.57 28.67
N ASP A 192 34.58 -6.58 28.12
CA ASP A 192 35.28 -5.37 27.70
C ASP A 192 34.42 -4.58 26.69
N ALA A 193 33.67 -5.26 25.82
CA ALA A 193 32.76 -4.64 24.87
C ALA A 193 31.56 -3.93 25.52
N LEU A 194 31.08 -4.41 26.67
CA LEU A 194 30.04 -3.73 27.45
C LEU A 194 30.61 -2.47 28.13
N ASP A 195 31.81 -2.57 28.70
CA ASP A 195 32.50 -1.43 29.33
C ASP A 195 32.81 -0.34 28.28
N GLU A 196 33.29 -0.74 27.08
CA GLU A 196 33.48 0.22 25.97
C GLU A 196 32.16 0.89 25.56
N ALA A 197 31.04 0.18 25.58
CA ALA A 197 29.73 0.72 25.22
C ALA A 197 29.23 1.76 26.23
N ASP A 198 29.63 1.67 27.50
CA ASP A 198 29.32 2.67 28.55
C ASP A 198 30.12 3.96 28.41
N GLU A 199 31.25 3.94 27.68
CA GLU A 199 32.09 5.12 27.43
C GLU A 199 31.50 6.03 26.33
N VAL A 200 30.48 5.63 25.60
CA VAL A 200 29.84 6.45 24.55
C VAL A 200 29.10 7.61 25.20
N PRO A 201 29.50 8.88 24.94
CA PRO A 201 28.86 10.03 25.56
C PRO A 201 27.43 10.19 25.09
N GLU A 202 26.49 10.39 26.02
CA GLU A 202 25.11 10.70 25.72
C GLU A 202 25.00 12.00 24.90
N PRO A 203 24.27 12.03 23.77
CA PRO A 203 24.08 13.24 22.98
C PRO A 203 23.37 14.32 23.81
N ALA A 204 23.91 15.52 23.86
CA ALA A 204 23.34 16.61 24.62
C ALA A 204 21.94 16.98 24.12
N GLY A 205 20.91 16.59 24.89
CA GLY A 205 19.50 16.94 24.62
C GLY A 205 18.57 15.80 24.30
N SER A 206 19.02 14.56 24.16
CA SER A 206 18.19 13.38 23.98
C SER A 206 17.81 12.77 25.34
N ARG A 207 16.53 12.55 25.57
CA ARG A 207 16.05 11.80 26.74
C ARG A 207 15.97 10.28 26.49
N ASP A 208 16.24 9.85 25.26
CA ASP A 208 16.16 8.46 24.84
C ASP A 208 17.12 8.22 23.65
N ASP A 209 18.27 7.60 23.93
CA ASP A 209 19.33 7.35 22.94
C ASP A 209 18.87 6.42 21.80
N GLY A 210 17.96 5.49 22.08
CA GLY A 210 17.39 4.62 21.07
C GLY A 210 16.54 5.36 20.04
N ALA A 211 15.89 6.46 20.44
CA ALA A 211 15.14 7.29 19.49
C ALA A 211 16.04 7.97 18.46
N LEU A 212 17.29 8.32 18.85
CA LEU A 212 18.28 8.88 17.92
C LEU A 212 18.70 7.84 16.88
N LEU A 213 18.99 6.60 17.29
CA LEU A 213 19.38 5.52 16.38
C LEU A 213 18.24 5.13 15.40
N GLU A 214 16.99 5.37 15.77
CA GLU A 214 15.84 5.14 14.91
C GLU A 214 15.49 6.34 14.00
N SER A 215 16.15 7.47 14.20
CA SER A 215 15.89 8.69 13.41
C SER A 215 16.16 8.51 11.91
N ALA A 216 15.59 9.42 11.11
CA ALA A 216 15.77 9.42 9.67
C ALA A 216 17.22 9.74 9.23
N GLU A 217 18.04 10.32 10.13
CA GLU A 217 19.46 10.63 9.88
C GLU A 217 20.29 9.36 9.81
N PHE A 218 19.93 8.34 10.61
CA PHE A 218 20.57 7.03 10.65
C PHE A 218 19.91 5.98 9.76
N ASP A 219 19.04 6.38 8.83
CA ASP A 219 18.37 5.46 7.92
C ASP A 219 19.27 5.06 6.73
N PRO A 220 19.90 3.87 6.75
CA PRO A 220 20.74 3.39 5.67
C PRO A 220 19.95 2.96 4.43
N CYS A 221 18.62 2.87 4.51
CA CYS A 221 17.75 2.49 3.40
C CYS A 221 17.41 3.68 2.50
N SER A 222 17.68 4.93 2.94
CA SER A 222 17.46 6.14 2.16
C SER A 222 18.64 6.42 1.22
N LEU A 223 18.53 5.99 -0.05
CA LEU A 223 19.57 6.16 -1.06
C LEU A 223 19.21 7.25 -2.07
N GLN A 224 20.20 8.09 -2.42
CA GLN A 224 20.09 9.09 -3.48
C GLN A 224 20.93 8.68 -4.68
N ALA A 225 20.39 8.83 -5.90
CA ALA A 225 21.12 8.58 -7.13
C ALA A 225 21.73 9.89 -7.67
N ARG A 226 23.01 9.88 -7.98
CA ARG A 226 23.70 11.02 -8.63
C ARG A 226 24.40 10.55 -9.91
N PRO A 227 24.41 11.37 -10.98
CA PRO A 227 25.11 11.02 -12.22
C PRO A 227 26.63 10.93 -11.97
N THR A 228 27.29 10.00 -12.66
CA THR A 228 28.75 9.84 -12.62
C THR A 228 29.44 11.01 -13.34
N ASP A 229 30.71 11.30 -12.99
CA ASP A 229 31.50 12.35 -13.66
C ASP A 229 31.71 12.07 -15.15
N LEU A 230 31.79 10.78 -15.54
CA LEU A 230 31.83 10.38 -16.95
C LEU A 230 30.54 10.74 -17.69
N MET A 231 29.40 10.59 -17.01
CA MET A 231 28.10 10.97 -17.55
C MET A 231 27.96 12.50 -17.64
N ARG A 232 28.47 13.23 -16.64
CA ARG A 232 28.58 14.70 -16.69
C ARG A 232 29.48 15.16 -17.83
N ARG A 233 30.65 14.57 -18.02
CA ARG A 233 31.57 14.89 -19.13
C ARG A 233 30.93 14.60 -20.49
N ARG A 234 30.24 13.45 -20.64
CA ARG A 234 29.47 13.16 -21.87
C ARG A 234 28.31 14.13 -22.09
N GLN A 235 27.65 14.58 -21.03
CA GLN A 235 26.60 15.59 -21.11
C GLN A 235 27.18 16.96 -21.49
N HIS A 236 28.33 17.36 -20.92
CA HIS A 236 29.00 18.60 -21.29
C HIS A 236 29.54 18.57 -22.74
N LEU A 237 30.08 17.43 -23.21
CA LEU A 237 30.55 17.27 -24.58
C LEU A 237 29.36 17.35 -25.58
N ARG A 238 28.24 16.71 -25.26
CA ARG A 238 27.01 16.81 -26.05
C ARG A 238 26.40 18.19 -26.02
N ALA A 239 26.43 18.87 -24.86
CA ALA A 239 25.98 20.25 -24.73
C ALA A 239 26.85 21.20 -25.52
N LEU A 240 28.18 21.02 -25.57
CA LEU A 240 29.10 21.75 -26.38
C LEU A 240 28.82 21.54 -27.88
N LEU A 241 28.61 20.29 -28.30
CA LEU A 241 28.28 19.93 -29.67
C LEU A 241 26.94 20.56 -30.12
N VAL A 242 25.94 20.52 -29.25
CA VAL A 242 24.63 21.15 -29.47
C VAL A 242 24.75 22.67 -29.49
N ALA A 243 25.59 23.27 -28.64
CA ALA A 243 25.84 24.71 -28.64
C ALA A 243 26.55 25.19 -29.93
N VAL A 244 27.50 24.39 -30.45
CA VAL A 244 28.16 24.69 -31.73
C VAL A 244 27.17 24.55 -32.87
N VAL A 245 26.33 23.51 -32.89
CA VAL A 245 25.28 23.34 -33.90
C VAL A 245 24.23 24.48 -33.79
N ALA A 246 23.85 24.85 -32.56
CA ALA A 246 22.93 25.97 -32.32
C ALA A 246 23.51 27.31 -32.78
N LEU A 247 24.82 27.55 -32.58
CA LEU A 247 25.50 28.76 -33.07
C LEU A 247 25.54 28.80 -34.59
N VAL A 248 25.74 27.65 -35.26
CA VAL A 248 25.72 27.58 -36.73
C VAL A 248 24.29 27.78 -37.26
N VAL A 249 23.28 27.22 -36.57
CA VAL A 249 21.86 27.38 -36.96
C VAL A 249 21.34 28.77 -36.63
N CYS A 250 21.71 29.36 -35.47
CA CYS A 250 21.32 30.73 -35.14
C CYS A 250 22.01 31.77 -36.03
N GLY A 251 23.24 31.50 -36.51
CA GLY A 251 23.91 32.37 -37.51
C GLY A 251 23.23 32.38 -38.86
N SER A 252 22.50 31.32 -39.22
CA SER A 252 21.75 31.22 -40.46
C SER A 252 20.29 31.70 -40.36
N LEU A 253 19.74 31.90 -39.15
CA LEU A 253 18.35 32.29 -38.90
C LEU A 253 18.16 33.76 -38.49
N LEU A 254 19.22 34.57 -38.42
CA LEU A 254 19.11 36.02 -38.16
C LEU A 254 18.48 36.84 -39.31
N GLY A 255 17.89 36.17 -40.29
CA GLY A 255 17.25 36.78 -41.45
C GLY A 255 15.74 36.63 -41.61
N MET A 256 15.00 36.04 -40.64
CA MET A 256 13.55 35.94 -40.76
C MET A 256 12.82 36.58 -39.58
N PRO A 257 11.92 37.53 -39.79
CA PRO A 257 11.04 38.05 -38.76
C PRO A 257 9.87 37.09 -38.55
N GLY A 258 9.67 36.61 -37.34
CA GLY A 258 8.56 35.74 -36.98
C GLY A 258 8.31 35.75 -35.47
N ASP A 259 7.16 36.24 -35.14
CA ASP A 259 6.56 36.58 -33.85
C ASP A 259 6.74 35.65 -32.67
N GLY A 260 7.18 36.24 -31.55
CA GLY A 260 6.46 36.10 -30.31
C GLY A 260 6.81 34.94 -29.37
N TRP A 261 7.98 35.00 -28.70
CA TRP A 261 8.13 34.37 -27.39
C TRP A 261 7.88 35.43 -26.31
N GLY A 262 6.65 35.49 -25.79
CA GLY A 262 6.27 36.38 -24.70
C GLY A 262 7.12 36.18 -23.47
N ARG A 263 7.53 37.28 -22.81
CA ARG A 263 8.15 37.32 -21.46
C ARG A 263 7.22 36.68 -20.43
N GLY A 264 7.48 35.42 -20.04
CA GLY A 264 6.71 34.71 -19.04
C GLY A 264 6.77 33.19 -19.11
N GLY A 265 7.42 32.64 -20.13
CA GLY A 265 7.60 31.18 -20.23
C GLY A 265 8.55 30.68 -19.15
N ALA A 266 8.04 29.94 -18.17
CA ALA A 266 8.86 29.30 -17.15
C ALA A 266 9.89 28.39 -17.83
N ALA A 267 11.18 28.70 -17.68
CA ALA A 267 12.28 27.89 -18.20
C ALA A 267 12.15 26.47 -17.55
N ALA A 268 12.07 25.45 -18.39
CA ALA A 268 12.02 24.08 -17.93
C ALA A 268 13.28 23.75 -17.08
N PRO A 269 13.12 23.10 -15.92
CA PRO A 269 14.24 22.72 -15.08
C PRO A 269 15.22 21.80 -15.81
N SER A 270 16.49 21.81 -15.40
CA SER A 270 17.58 21.08 -16.08
C SER A 270 17.37 19.56 -16.21
N TYR A 271 16.53 18.96 -15.40
CA TYR A 271 16.15 17.54 -15.52
C TYR A 271 15.08 17.28 -16.62
N ALA A 272 14.35 18.30 -17.02
CA ALA A 272 13.38 18.19 -18.11
C ALA A 272 14.05 18.21 -19.51
N ARG A 273 15.35 18.33 -19.57
CA ARG A 273 16.13 18.25 -20.82
C ARG A 273 16.45 16.81 -21.25
N ASN A 274 15.75 15.83 -20.70
CA ASN A 274 15.77 14.47 -21.26
C ASN A 274 14.94 14.48 -22.56
N PRO A 275 15.53 14.16 -23.72
CA PRO A 275 14.79 14.15 -25.00
C PRO A 275 13.53 13.28 -24.99
N SER A 276 13.49 12.26 -24.14
CA SER A 276 12.30 11.44 -23.96
C SER A 276 11.20 12.18 -23.19
N SER A 277 11.57 12.98 -22.19
CA SER A 277 10.62 13.80 -21.44
C SER A 277 10.09 14.96 -22.27
N GLU A 278 10.93 15.60 -23.08
CA GLU A 278 10.48 16.65 -24.00
C GLU A 278 9.52 16.11 -25.05
N ARG A 279 9.82 14.94 -25.61
CA ARG A 279 8.90 14.23 -26.52
C ARG A 279 7.58 13.84 -25.89
N ALA A 280 7.60 13.52 -24.59
CA ALA A 280 6.39 13.19 -23.84
C ALA A 280 5.47 14.40 -23.61
N LEU A 281 6.00 15.63 -23.71
CA LEU A 281 5.27 16.87 -23.52
C LEU A 281 4.81 17.53 -24.85
N ASP A 282 5.16 16.95 -25.98
CA ASP A 282 4.77 17.42 -27.30
C ASP A 282 3.34 16.95 -27.62
N PRO A 283 2.36 17.86 -27.76
CA PRO A 283 0.99 17.49 -28.07
C PRO A 283 0.83 16.81 -29.46
N ASP A 284 1.74 17.04 -30.37
CA ASP A 284 1.71 16.42 -31.70
C ASP A 284 2.18 14.96 -31.68
N ARG A 285 2.81 14.55 -30.58
CA ARG A 285 3.26 13.16 -30.32
C ARG A 285 2.33 12.34 -29.43
N LEU A 286 1.18 12.90 -29.05
CA LEU A 286 0.18 12.13 -28.33
C LEU A 286 -0.24 10.90 -29.12
N THR A 287 -0.19 9.74 -28.49
CA THR A 287 -0.66 8.52 -29.12
C THR A 287 -2.19 8.48 -29.11
N ARG A 288 -2.78 7.88 -30.13
CA ARG A 288 -4.22 7.69 -30.28
C ARG A 288 -4.47 6.27 -30.75
N ALA A 289 -5.34 5.55 -30.05
CA ALA A 289 -5.77 4.24 -30.51
C ALA A 289 -6.75 4.39 -31.70
N GLU A 290 -6.69 3.44 -32.62
CA GLU A 290 -7.65 3.37 -33.73
C GLU A 290 -9.09 3.29 -33.22
N PRO A 291 -10.09 3.82 -33.93
CA PRO A 291 -11.48 3.90 -33.47
C PRO A 291 -12.08 2.56 -33.05
N LEU A 292 -11.64 1.45 -33.65
CA LEU A 292 -12.13 0.09 -33.38
C LEU A 292 -11.07 -0.83 -32.75
N ALA A 293 -9.93 -0.30 -32.31
CA ALA A 293 -8.84 -1.09 -31.71
C ALA A 293 -9.32 -2.01 -30.56
N TRP A 294 -10.30 -1.58 -29.80
CA TRP A 294 -10.90 -2.37 -28.72
C TRP A 294 -11.59 -3.66 -29.17
N ARG A 295 -11.94 -3.79 -30.46
CA ARG A 295 -12.59 -5.01 -30.99
C ARG A 295 -11.59 -6.11 -31.30
N THR A 296 -10.37 -5.74 -31.65
CA THR A 296 -9.29 -6.65 -32.05
C THR A 296 -8.21 -6.81 -30.98
N ALA A 297 -8.24 -5.97 -29.94
CA ALA A 297 -7.30 -6.04 -28.84
C ALA A 297 -7.42 -7.38 -28.09
N THR A 298 -6.30 -8.07 -27.88
CA THR A 298 -6.22 -9.27 -27.05
C THR A 298 -6.64 -9.00 -25.60
N ARG A 299 -6.50 -7.74 -25.17
CA ARG A 299 -6.93 -7.26 -23.87
C ARG A 299 -7.61 -5.91 -24.03
N ALA A 300 -8.91 -5.84 -23.76
CA ALA A 300 -9.65 -4.59 -23.72
C ALA A 300 -9.37 -3.87 -22.38
N ASP A 301 -8.57 -2.82 -22.43
CA ASP A 301 -8.26 -1.93 -21.31
C ASP A 301 -8.19 -0.48 -21.80
N PHE A 302 -7.67 0.45 -20.99
CA PHE A 302 -7.59 1.86 -21.36
C PHE A 302 -6.70 2.10 -22.59
N ALA A 303 -5.70 1.25 -22.86
CA ALA A 303 -4.85 1.37 -24.04
C ALA A 303 -5.62 1.18 -25.36
N SER A 304 -6.74 0.46 -25.32
CA SER A 304 -7.60 0.22 -26.48
C SER A 304 -8.70 1.29 -26.68
N TRP A 305 -8.74 2.33 -25.83
CA TRP A 305 -9.75 3.38 -25.95
C TRP A 305 -9.34 4.40 -27.04
N PRO A 306 -10.20 4.66 -28.03
CA PRO A 306 -9.97 5.74 -28.97
C PRO A 306 -10.11 7.11 -28.29
N ALA A 307 -9.43 8.10 -28.81
CA ALA A 307 -9.61 9.47 -28.39
C ALA A 307 -11.01 10.00 -28.78
N ARG A 308 -11.70 10.67 -27.86
CA ARG A 308 -13.08 11.18 -28.02
C ARG A 308 -13.20 12.59 -27.44
N GLY A 309 -14.22 13.32 -27.88
CA GLY A 309 -14.52 14.68 -27.46
C GLY A 309 -14.35 15.72 -28.58
N ASP A 310 -14.86 16.90 -28.34
CA ASP A 310 -14.96 18.02 -29.31
C ASP A 310 -13.69 18.89 -29.39
N ARG A 311 -12.66 18.63 -28.55
CA ARG A 311 -11.41 19.40 -28.47
C ARG A 311 -10.15 18.62 -28.82
N LEU A 312 -10.29 17.54 -29.59
CA LEU A 312 -9.15 16.66 -29.94
C LEU A 312 -8.04 17.37 -30.73
N GLY A 313 -8.38 18.43 -31.46
CA GLY A 313 -7.47 19.26 -32.25
C GLY A 313 -6.98 20.53 -31.52
N ASP A 314 -7.43 20.79 -30.30
CA ASP A 314 -7.00 21.97 -29.54
C ASP A 314 -5.59 21.78 -28.96
N THR A 315 -4.58 22.03 -29.80
CA THR A 315 -3.17 21.88 -29.47
C THR A 315 -2.76 22.74 -28.24
N ALA A 316 -3.39 23.91 -28.09
CA ALA A 316 -3.10 24.82 -26.98
C ALA A 316 -3.59 24.21 -25.65
N LEU A 317 -4.80 23.64 -25.59
CA LEU A 317 -5.35 22.91 -24.45
C LEU A 317 -4.49 21.68 -24.12
N LEU A 318 -4.16 20.88 -25.13
CA LEU A 318 -3.35 19.67 -24.95
C LEU A 318 -1.95 20.01 -24.41
N ARG A 319 -1.33 21.07 -24.90
CA ARG A 319 -0.03 21.55 -24.41
C ARG A 319 -0.10 22.00 -22.95
N ARG A 320 -1.16 22.74 -22.56
CA ARG A 320 -1.37 23.12 -21.14
C ARG A 320 -1.55 21.90 -20.26
N ALA A 321 -2.36 20.93 -20.68
CA ALA A 321 -2.59 19.71 -19.92
C ALA A 321 -1.29 18.91 -19.68
N LEU A 322 -0.47 18.75 -20.72
CA LEU A 322 0.84 18.09 -20.64
C LEU A 322 1.82 18.88 -19.75
N ALA A 323 1.89 20.19 -19.90
CA ALA A 323 2.76 21.05 -19.10
C ALA A 323 2.40 20.99 -17.61
N VAL A 324 1.11 21.04 -17.29
CA VAL A 324 0.61 20.91 -15.90
C VAL A 324 0.88 19.51 -15.35
N TRP A 325 0.73 18.46 -16.15
CA TRP A 325 1.08 17.10 -15.69
C TRP A 325 2.58 16.99 -15.41
N ALA A 326 3.41 17.55 -16.26
CA ALA A 326 4.86 17.51 -16.06
C ALA A 326 5.30 18.31 -14.84
N ARG A 327 4.73 19.48 -14.64
CA ARG A 327 5.09 20.40 -13.58
C ARG A 327 3.89 21.22 -13.13
N PRO A 328 3.10 20.70 -12.21
CA PRO A 328 1.97 21.46 -11.67
C PRO A 328 2.47 22.71 -10.94
N GLY A 329 1.93 23.87 -11.31
CA GLY A 329 2.19 25.14 -10.66
C GLY A 329 1.55 25.18 -9.26
N ARG A 330 1.92 26.17 -8.44
CA ARG A 330 1.37 26.35 -7.08
C ARG A 330 -0.13 26.60 -7.06
N SER A 331 -0.68 27.17 -8.11
CA SER A 331 -2.12 27.43 -8.29
C SER A 331 -2.92 26.21 -8.74
N VAL A 332 -2.26 25.13 -9.14
CA VAL A 332 -2.92 23.89 -9.60
C VAL A 332 -3.30 23.02 -8.41
N ARG A 333 -4.57 22.64 -8.33
CA ARG A 333 -5.02 21.66 -7.35
C ARG A 333 -4.68 20.26 -7.82
N VAL A 334 -3.68 19.64 -7.19
CA VAL A 334 -3.25 18.26 -7.50
C VAL A 334 -3.90 17.27 -6.55
N SER A 335 -4.50 16.21 -7.09
CA SER A 335 -5.05 15.07 -6.36
C SER A 335 -4.43 13.78 -6.86
N LEU A 336 -3.98 12.94 -5.93
CA LEU A 336 -3.38 11.64 -6.22
C LEU A 336 -4.19 10.53 -5.59
N THR A 337 -4.56 9.54 -6.38
CA THR A 337 -5.10 8.29 -5.84
C THR A 337 -4.02 7.56 -5.04
N ALA A 338 -4.39 6.90 -3.96
CA ALA A 338 -3.45 6.18 -3.10
C ALA A 338 -2.55 5.22 -3.91
N GLY A 339 -1.24 5.28 -3.68
CA GLY A 339 -0.24 4.48 -4.40
C GLY A 339 0.13 5.01 -5.79
N THR A 340 -0.35 6.20 -6.18
CA THR A 340 -0.01 6.85 -7.44
C THR A 340 1.18 7.79 -7.26
N GLN A 341 2.16 7.67 -8.12
CA GLN A 341 3.31 8.58 -8.15
C GLN A 341 2.96 9.87 -8.89
N SER A 342 3.40 11.00 -8.34
CA SER A 342 3.43 12.29 -9.05
C SER A 342 4.58 12.31 -10.06
N GLY A 343 4.53 13.23 -10.98
CA GLY A 343 5.61 13.44 -11.95
C GLY A 343 5.14 13.23 -13.39
N PRO A 344 5.98 13.63 -14.36
CA PRO A 344 5.64 13.60 -15.78
C PRO A 344 5.38 12.18 -16.28
N PRO A 345 4.72 12.02 -17.43
CA PRO A 345 4.65 10.75 -18.12
C PRO A 345 6.05 10.27 -18.55
N SER A 346 6.28 8.97 -18.58
CA SER A 346 7.57 8.38 -18.95
C SER A 346 7.88 8.46 -20.45
N GLY A 347 6.86 8.64 -21.27
CA GLY A 347 6.88 8.78 -22.73
C GLY A 347 5.63 9.49 -23.21
N PRO A 348 5.44 9.68 -24.52
CA PRO A 348 4.22 10.27 -25.07
C PRO A 348 2.99 9.53 -24.58
N PRO A 349 2.08 10.18 -23.83
CA PRO A 349 0.88 9.52 -23.34
C PRO A 349 -0.16 9.37 -24.45
N GLN A 350 -1.12 8.48 -24.23
CA GLN A 350 -2.27 8.31 -25.07
C GLN A 350 -3.36 9.31 -24.69
N LEU A 351 -3.93 9.98 -25.68
CA LEU A 351 -5.11 10.82 -25.50
C LEU A 351 -6.35 9.92 -25.46
N LEU A 352 -7.13 10.02 -24.38
CA LEU A 352 -8.40 9.31 -24.24
C LEU A 352 -9.61 10.22 -24.45
N TYR A 353 -9.50 11.49 -24.02
CA TYR A 353 -10.57 12.47 -24.14
C TYR A 353 -10.02 13.89 -24.15
N ALA A 354 -10.61 14.76 -24.96
CA ALA A 354 -10.45 16.20 -24.86
C ALA A 354 -11.77 16.88 -25.26
N GLY A 355 -12.39 17.61 -24.33
CA GLY A 355 -13.69 18.24 -24.59
C GLY A 355 -14.16 19.11 -23.43
N VAL A 356 -15.32 19.74 -23.60
CA VAL A 356 -15.95 20.58 -22.58
C VAL A 356 -17.00 19.77 -21.81
N VAL A 357 -16.87 19.76 -20.50
CA VAL A 357 -17.79 19.05 -19.58
C VAL A 357 -18.16 19.99 -18.43
N ASP A 358 -19.45 20.27 -18.25
CA ASP A 358 -19.96 21.16 -17.19
C ASP A 358 -19.16 22.48 -17.08
N GLN A 359 -18.96 23.16 -18.22
CA GLN A 359 -18.23 24.43 -18.36
C GLN A 359 -16.72 24.35 -18.02
N ALA A 360 -16.15 23.18 -17.97
CA ALA A 360 -14.71 22.99 -17.83
C ALA A 360 -14.14 22.28 -19.05
N ALA A 361 -12.99 22.75 -19.55
CA ALA A 361 -12.23 21.98 -20.52
C ALA A 361 -11.51 20.84 -19.80
N VAL A 362 -11.74 19.62 -20.25
CA VAL A 362 -11.23 18.40 -19.62
C VAL A 362 -10.40 17.61 -20.61
N VAL A 363 -9.20 17.18 -20.18
CA VAL A 363 -8.33 16.29 -20.94
C VAL A 363 -8.03 15.05 -20.11
N LEU A 364 -8.23 13.86 -20.69
CA LEU A 364 -7.79 12.58 -20.11
C LEU A 364 -6.63 12.02 -20.92
N LEU A 365 -5.54 11.74 -20.23
CA LEU A 365 -4.32 11.17 -20.80
C LEU A 365 -3.97 9.86 -20.07
N TYR A 366 -3.40 8.89 -20.79
CA TYR A 366 -2.97 7.60 -20.25
C TYR A 366 -1.52 7.28 -20.64
N ASP A 367 -0.66 6.97 -19.67
CA ASP A 367 0.77 6.68 -19.89
C ASP A 367 1.12 5.18 -19.80
N GLY A 368 0.11 4.30 -19.87
CA GLY A 368 0.28 2.86 -19.70
C GLY A 368 0.17 2.37 -18.27
N LEU A 369 0.37 3.25 -17.28
CA LEU A 369 0.26 2.95 -15.85
C LEU A 369 -0.77 3.83 -15.14
N ARG A 370 -0.86 5.11 -15.54
CA ARG A 370 -1.67 6.13 -14.87
C ARG A 370 -2.58 6.82 -15.87
N VAL A 371 -3.75 7.19 -15.38
CA VAL A 371 -4.61 8.17 -16.04
C VAL A 371 -4.40 9.51 -15.36
N ALA A 372 -4.17 10.54 -16.16
CA ALA A 372 -4.16 11.93 -15.74
C ALA A 372 -5.45 12.58 -16.24
N ARG A 373 -6.16 13.27 -15.36
CA ARG A 373 -7.28 14.13 -15.69
C ARG A 373 -6.87 15.57 -15.41
N TYR A 374 -6.74 16.34 -16.46
CA TYR A 374 -6.61 17.79 -16.42
C TYR A 374 -7.99 18.43 -16.56
N ALA A 375 -8.26 19.47 -15.80
CA ALA A 375 -9.46 20.25 -15.94
C ALA A 375 -9.18 21.74 -15.69
N GLU A 376 -9.66 22.61 -16.57
CA GLU A 376 -9.62 24.07 -16.43
C GLU A 376 -11.02 24.66 -16.61
N GLY A 377 -11.43 25.56 -15.72
CA GLY A 377 -12.72 26.26 -15.84
C GLY A 377 -12.72 27.28 -16.98
N SER A 378 -13.87 27.48 -17.64
CA SER A 378 -14.05 28.38 -18.77
C SER A 378 -14.05 29.89 -18.42
N GLY A 379 -13.99 30.23 -17.14
CA GLY A 379 -13.97 31.64 -16.70
C GLY A 379 -12.56 32.17 -16.66
N GLY A 380 -12.19 33.07 -17.59
CA GLY A 380 -10.92 33.77 -17.77
C GLY A 380 -9.97 33.84 -16.55
N GLU A 381 -8.89 34.55 -16.61
CA GLU A 381 -7.71 34.72 -15.73
C GLU A 381 -7.69 34.16 -14.27
N SER A 382 -8.84 33.70 -13.72
CA SER A 382 -9.00 33.11 -12.37
C SER A 382 -9.53 31.67 -12.36
N GLY A 383 -9.53 30.97 -13.49
CA GLY A 383 -10.02 29.59 -13.58
C GLY A 383 -9.18 28.63 -12.72
N THR A 384 -9.81 27.92 -11.78
CA THR A 384 -9.15 26.86 -11.01
C THR A 384 -8.74 25.74 -11.91
N VAL A 385 -7.43 25.48 -12.00
CA VAL A 385 -6.86 24.35 -12.71
C VAL A 385 -6.73 23.17 -11.75
N ALA A 386 -7.15 21.99 -12.17
CA ALA A 386 -7.03 20.76 -11.41
C ALA A 386 -6.32 19.67 -12.21
N LEU A 387 -5.46 18.91 -11.53
CA LEU A 387 -4.80 17.72 -12.05
C LEU A 387 -5.07 16.55 -11.09
N ASP A 388 -5.78 15.55 -11.58
CA ASP A 388 -6.00 14.32 -10.83
C ASP A 388 -5.23 13.17 -11.49
N LEU A 389 -4.46 12.42 -10.72
CA LEU A 389 -3.71 11.26 -11.18
C LEU A 389 -4.17 10.00 -10.47
N ALA A 390 -4.44 8.96 -11.25
CA ALA A 390 -4.77 7.64 -10.72
C ALA A 390 -3.93 6.56 -11.38
N ARG A 391 -3.34 5.69 -10.58
CA ARG A 391 -2.69 4.49 -11.08
C ARG A 391 -3.75 3.44 -11.39
N LEU A 392 -3.80 3.00 -12.65
CA LEU A 392 -4.80 2.09 -13.20
C LEU A 392 -4.17 0.95 -14.01
N ASP A 393 -2.94 0.60 -13.68
CA ASP A 393 -2.21 -0.49 -14.32
C ASP A 393 -2.90 -1.85 -14.09
N ALA A 394 -2.71 -2.76 -15.02
CA ALA A 394 -3.34 -4.08 -15.01
C ALA A 394 -4.89 -4.06 -15.05
N ALA A 395 -5.49 -2.99 -15.58
CA ALA A 395 -6.92 -2.97 -15.87
C ALA A 395 -7.29 -4.06 -16.89
N ASP A 396 -8.46 -4.64 -16.72
CA ASP A 396 -9.13 -5.51 -17.68
C ASP A 396 -10.41 -4.83 -18.18
N ALA A 397 -11.13 -5.43 -19.11
CA ALA A 397 -12.37 -4.87 -19.65
C ALA A 397 -13.40 -4.52 -18.55
N ALA A 398 -13.44 -5.29 -17.47
CA ALA A 398 -14.37 -5.08 -16.37
C ALA A 398 -13.96 -3.93 -15.43
N ALA A 399 -12.67 -3.69 -15.30
CA ALA A 399 -12.13 -2.60 -14.47
C ALA A 399 -11.96 -1.28 -15.24
N SER A 400 -11.93 -1.34 -16.59
CA SER A 400 -11.82 -0.18 -17.48
C SER A 400 -13.15 0.19 -18.15
N THR A 401 -14.25 0.12 -17.40
CA THR A 401 -15.61 0.40 -17.94
C THR A 401 -15.92 1.88 -18.02
N ALA A 402 -15.31 2.71 -17.19
CA ALA A 402 -15.55 4.15 -17.17
C ALA A 402 -14.42 4.92 -16.47
N LEU A 403 -14.27 6.20 -16.83
CA LEU A 403 -13.44 7.19 -16.15
C LEU A 403 -14.29 8.41 -15.78
N VAL A 404 -13.95 9.06 -14.67
CA VAL A 404 -14.63 10.28 -14.24
C VAL A 404 -14.09 11.47 -15.05
N LEU A 405 -14.99 12.18 -15.71
CA LEU A 405 -14.69 13.44 -16.40
C LEU A 405 -14.79 14.66 -15.48
N GLY A 406 -15.84 14.70 -14.67
CA GLY A 406 -16.07 15.85 -13.79
C GLY A 406 -16.96 15.49 -12.59
N ARG A 407 -16.83 16.29 -11.54
CA ARG A 407 -17.73 16.31 -10.37
C ARG A 407 -18.12 17.73 -10.08
N ALA A 408 -19.38 18.05 -10.26
CA ALA A 408 -19.93 19.38 -10.02
C ALA A 408 -21.34 19.24 -9.40
N ASP A 409 -21.71 20.12 -8.50
CA ASP A 409 -23.05 20.26 -7.93
C ASP A 409 -23.67 18.95 -7.41
N GLY A 410 -22.85 18.12 -6.79
CA GLY A 410 -23.28 16.82 -6.28
C GLY A 410 -23.57 15.78 -7.34
N ASN A 411 -23.09 15.99 -8.57
CA ASN A 411 -23.18 15.06 -9.67
C ASN A 411 -21.80 14.65 -10.16
N VAL A 412 -21.75 13.55 -10.87
CA VAL A 412 -20.55 13.06 -11.56
C VAL A 412 -20.89 12.70 -13.00
N ARG A 413 -19.98 13.01 -13.91
CA ARG A 413 -20.04 12.57 -15.31
C ARG A 413 -18.90 11.61 -15.60
N TYR A 414 -19.18 10.62 -16.41
CA TYR A 414 -18.23 9.58 -16.78
C TYR A 414 -18.03 9.55 -18.29
N LEU A 415 -16.82 9.22 -18.69
CA LEU A 415 -16.51 8.71 -20.02
C LEU A 415 -16.66 7.19 -19.95
N ALA A 416 -17.63 6.63 -20.63
CA ALA A 416 -17.86 5.18 -20.70
C ALA A 416 -16.86 4.54 -21.68
N ALA A 417 -16.50 3.29 -21.46
CA ALA A 417 -15.67 2.51 -22.38
C ALA A 417 -16.31 2.41 -23.78
N PRO A 418 -15.53 2.29 -24.86
CA PRO A 418 -16.06 2.28 -26.23
C PRO A 418 -16.98 1.07 -26.53
N TRP A 419 -16.86 0.00 -25.76
CA TRP A 419 -17.75 -1.19 -25.87
C TRP A 419 -19.05 -1.07 -25.08
N VAL A 420 -19.20 -0.04 -24.25
CA VAL A 420 -20.41 0.19 -23.46
C VAL A 420 -21.46 0.89 -24.31
N ARG A 421 -22.55 0.20 -24.60
CA ARG A 421 -23.67 0.71 -25.39
C ARG A 421 -24.81 1.28 -24.56
N ARG A 422 -24.94 0.84 -23.32
CA ARG A 422 -26.04 1.20 -22.41
C ARG A 422 -25.51 1.43 -21.00
N ALA A 423 -26.00 2.48 -20.39
CA ALA A 423 -25.77 2.79 -18.99
C ALA A 423 -27.10 2.96 -18.25
N SER A 424 -27.12 2.62 -16.97
CA SER A 424 -28.25 2.86 -16.09
C SER A 424 -27.80 3.07 -14.65
N VAL A 425 -28.58 3.78 -13.88
CA VAL A 425 -28.37 3.97 -12.43
C VAL A 425 -29.36 3.10 -11.66
N ARG A 426 -28.85 2.42 -10.65
CA ARG A 426 -29.64 1.69 -9.65
C ARG A 426 -29.30 2.23 -8.26
N ASP A 427 -30.31 2.44 -7.43
CA ASP A 427 -30.12 2.66 -6.01
C ASP A 427 -29.94 1.31 -5.30
N LEU A 428 -28.76 1.13 -4.67
CA LEU A 428 -28.45 -0.11 -3.96
C LEU A 428 -29.30 -0.32 -2.71
N LEU A 429 -29.83 0.75 -2.09
CA LEU A 429 -30.72 0.65 -0.93
C LEU A 429 -32.13 0.25 -1.29
N HIS A 430 -32.48 0.35 -2.58
CA HIS A 430 -33.80 -0.02 -3.11
C HIS A 430 -33.65 -1.05 -4.23
N PRO A 431 -33.22 -2.30 -3.91
CA PRO A 431 -32.89 -3.31 -4.90
C PRO A 431 -34.08 -3.74 -5.78
N ALA A 432 -35.32 -3.59 -5.29
CA ALA A 432 -36.53 -3.85 -6.04
C ALA A 432 -36.89 -2.74 -7.04
N GLY A 433 -36.27 -1.57 -6.92
CA GLY A 433 -36.49 -0.44 -7.82
C GLY A 433 -35.99 -0.73 -9.23
N ARG A 434 -36.70 -0.24 -10.23
CA ARG A 434 -36.27 -0.36 -11.63
C ARG A 434 -35.03 0.52 -11.86
N PRO A 435 -33.99 0.03 -12.55
CA PRO A 435 -32.86 0.87 -12.95
C PRO A 435 -33.33 1.99 -13.87
N ARG A 436 -32.83 3.21 -13.66
CA ARG A 436 -33.11 4.35 -14.54
C ARG A 436 -32.03 4.37 -15.63
N PRO A 437 -32.42 4.46 -16.92
CA PRO A 437 -31.46 4.59 -17.99
C PRO A 437 -30.69 5.92 -17.84
N VAL A 438 -29.42 5.91 -18.21
CA VAL A 438 -28.55 7.08 -18.31
C VAL A 438 -28.15 7.20 -19.77
N ARG A 439 -28.39 8.37 -20.36
CA ARG A 439 -28.01 8.64 -21.73
C ARG A 439 -26.49 8.77 -21.85
N LEU A 440 -25.96 8.25 -22.94
CA LEU A 440 -24.60 8.45 -23.38
C LEU A 440 -24.63 9.33 -24.61
N THR A 441 -23.73 10.32 -24.68
CA THR A 441 -23.47 11.05 -25.92
C THR A 441 -22.75 10.16 -26.93
N ASP A 442 -22.60 10.61 -28.15
CA ASP A 442 -21.83 9.89 -29.18
C ASP A 442 -20.35 9.69 -28.77
N ASP A 443 -19.80 10.62 -28.01
CA ASP A 443 -18.47 10.49 -27.39
C ASP A 443 -18.44 9.55 -26.18
N GLY A 444 -19.56 9.02 -25.76
CA GLY A 444 -19.67 8.11 -24.60
C GLY A 444 -19.68 8.84 -23.26
N VAL A 445 -19.97 10.13 -23.21
CA VAL A 445 -20.12 10.90 -21.97
C VAL A 445 -21.52 10.66 -21.38
N THR A 446 -21.60 10.38 -20.09
CA THR A 446 -22.91 10.17 -19.41
C THR A 446 -23.61 11.48 -19.13
N ASP A 447 -24.95 11.43 -19.06
CA ASP A 447 -25.71 12.45 -18.33
C ASP A 447 -25.20 12.56 -16.87
N PRO A 448 -25.47 13.70 -16.18
CA PRO A 448 -25.08 13.85 -14.77
C PRO A 448 -25.71 12.77 -13.90
N VAL A 449 -24.89 12.09 -13.13
CA VAL A 449 -25.32 11.08 -12.17
C VAL A 449 -25.09 11.61 -10.76
N ARG A 450 -26.14 11.61 -9.96
CA ARG A 450 -26.04 12.10 -8.58
C ARG A 450 -25.01 11.31 -7.80
N THR A 451 -24.08 11.99 -7.14
CA THR A 451 -23.16 11.39 -6.18
C THR A 451 -23.83 11.28 -4.81
N MET A 452 -23.28 10.41 -3.96
CA MET A 452 -23.74 10.36 -2.59
C MET A 452 -23.24 11.56 -1.78
N PRO A 453 -24.14 12.26 -1.08
CA PRO A 453 -23.72 13.21 -0.08
C PRO A 453 -22.92 12.47 1.01
N ARG A 454 -21.78 13.02 1.38
CA ARG A 454 -20.95 12.50 2.50
C ARG A 454 -21.66 12.61 3.86
N LEU A 455 -22.84 13.20 3.91
CA LEU A 455 -23.61 13.51 5.12
C LEU A 455 -24.51 12.34 5.51
N ARG A 456 -24.52 11.99 6.76
CA ARG A 456 -25.51 11.07 7.36
C ARG A 456 -26.86 11.76 7.49
N PRO A 457 -27.99 11.04 7.37
CA PRO A 457 -28.13 9.59 7.20
C PRO A 457 -28.03 9.11 5.75
N CYS A 458 -27.55 7.87 5.55
CA CYS A 458 -27.48 7.22 4.26
C CYS A 458 -28.91 6.83 3.80
N ARG A 459 -29.47 7.60 2.85
CA ARG A 459 -30.85 7.41 2.35
C ARG A 459 -30.94 6.78 0.97
N GLY A 460 -29.84 6.59 0.30
CA GLY A 460 -29.71 6.00 -1.02
C GLY A 460 -28.25 5.78 -1.38
N TRP A 461 -27.95 4.93 -2.32
CA TRP A 461 -26.61 4.77 -2.89
C TRP A 461 -26.71 4.48 -4.38
N PRO A 462 -26.55 5.50 -5.25
CA PRO A 462 -26.60 5.31 -6.68
C PRO A 462 -25.33 4.54 -7.12
N ALA A 463 -25.55 3.44 -7.82
CA ALA A 463 -24.51 2.70 -8.50
C ALA A 463 -24.81 2.68 -10.00
N LEU A 464 -23.78 2.86 -10.82
CA LEU A 464 -23.89 2.85 -12.27
C LEU A 464 -23.73 1.43 -12.79
N ARG A 465 -24.53 1.08 -13.77
CA ARG A 465 -24.41 -0.14 -14.52
C ARG A 465 -23.95 0.18 -15.93
N PHE A 466 -22.79 -0.36 -16.29
CA PHE A 466 -22.23 -0.35 -17.63
C PHE A 466 -22.21 -1.79 -18.17
N GLY A 467 -23.12 -2.10 -19.11
CA GLY A 467 -23.30 -3.48 -19.55
C GLY A 467 -23.71 -4.40 -18.38
N SER A 468 -22.92 -5.41 -18.09
CA SER A 468 -23.11 -6.32 -16.94
C SER A 468 -22.51 -5.79 -15.63
N HIS A 469 -21.56 -4.84 -15.72
CA HIS A 469 -20.77 -4.41 -14.58
C HIS A 469 -21.46 -3.31 -13.77
N LEU A 470 -21.56 -3.50 -12.47
CA LEU A 470 -22.05 -2.50 -11.54
C LEU A 470 -20.85 -1.81 -10.87
N VAL A 471 -20.83 -0.48 -10.90
CA VAL A 471 -19.74 0.31 -10.36
C VAL A 471 -20.25 1.39 -9.40
N ALA A 472 -19.43 1.78 -8.43
CA ALA A 472 -19.71 2.85 -7.49
C ALA A 472 -18.61 3.93 -7.53
N ASP A 473 -19.02 5.20 -7.44
CA ASP A 473 -18.09 6.29 -7.24
C ASP A 473 -17.61 6.31 -5.77
N LEU A 474 -16.33 6.06 -5.56
CA LEU A 474 -15.67 6.15 -4.26
C LEU A 474 -14.76 7.39 -4.16
N GLY A 475 -14.91 8.34 -5.09
CA GLY A 475 -14.13 9.58 -5.14
C GLY A 475 -12.82 9.47 -5.93
N GLU A 476 -12.62 8.38 -6.69
CA GLU A 476 -11.44 8.08 -7.50
C GLU A 476 -11.70 8.43 -8.98
N LEU A 477 -10.66 8.47 -9.83
CA LEU A 477 -10.83 8.68 -11.28
C LEU A 477 -11.52 7.51 -11.97
N ALA A 478 -11.27 6.28 -11.54
CA ALA A 478 -12.01 5.12 -12.00
C ALA A 478 -13.00 4.68 -10.92
N PRO A 479 -14.28 4.47 -11.25
CA PRO A 479 -15.25 3.96 -10.30
C PRO A 479 -14.93 2.52 -9.92
N ALA A 480 -15.17 2.16 -8.65
CA ALA A 480 -14.90 0.81 -8.14
C ALA A 480 -15.96 -0.19 -8.64
N ARG A 481 -15.51 -1.32 -9.20
CA ARG A 481 -16.41 -2.41 -9.58
C ARG A 481 -16.98 -3.08 -8.35
N LEU A 482 -18.29 -3.32 -8.34
CA LEU A 482 -18.99 -4.05 -7.29
C LEU A 482 -19.20 -5.49 -7.72
N THR A 483 -18.82 -6.43 -6.85
CA THR A 483 -18.97 -7.87 -7.09
C THR A 483 -19.63 -8.56 -5.91
N TYR A 484 -20.10 -9.79 -6.14
CA TYR A 484 -20.68 -10.64 -5.13
C TYR A 484 -20.20 -12.08 -5.31
N GLY A 485 -19.80 -12.75 -4.23
CA GLY A 485 -19.48 -14.17 -4.24
C GLY A 485 -18.32 -14.56 -3.33
N ASP A 486 -18.25 -15.84 -3.01
CA ASP A 486 -17.20 -16.42 -2.18
C ASP A 486 -15.85 -16.37 -2.92
N PRO A 487 -14.87 -15.62 -2.44
CA PRO A 487 -13.59 -15.46 -3.12
C PRO A 487 -12.76 -16.76 -3.18
N GLY A 488 -13.06 -17.74 -2.32
CA GLY A 488 -12.38 -19.05 -2.31
C GLY A 488 -13.04 -20.11 -3.18
N ALA A 489 -14.07 -19.76 -3.95
CA ALA A 489 -14.81 -20.70 -4.81
C ALA A 489 -14.32 -20.68 -6.26
N ALA A 490 -13.00 -20.82 -6.48
CA ALA A 490 -12.41 -20.81 -7.81
C ALA A 490 -13.09 -21.82 -8.78
N SER A 491 -13.48 -22.99 -8.27
CA SER A 491 -14.20 -24.02 -9.04
C SER A 491 -15.64 -23.63 -9.40
N ARG A 492 -16.21 -22.56 -8.82
CA ARG A 492 -17.55 -22.03 -9.06
C ARG A 492 -17.53 -20.60 -9.62
N GLY A 493 -16.42 -20.18 -10.22
CA GLY A 493 -16.31 -18.88 -10.88
C GLY A 493 -15.90 -17.69 -9.99
N GLY A 494 -15.71 -17.87 -8.68
CA GLY A 494 -15.30 -16.78 -7.77
C GLY A 494 -16.31 -15.63 -7.69
N PRO A 495 -15.86 -14.42 -7.28
CA PRO A 495 -16.67 -13.22 -7.29
C PRO A 495 -17.14 -12.85 -8.70
N HIS A 496 -18.43 -12.60 -8.87
CA HIS A 496 -19.06 -12.26 -10.15
C HIS A 496 -19.81 -10.92 -10.05
N ASP A 497 -20.27 -10.42 -11.18
CA ASP A 497 -21.04 -9.18 -11.23
C ASP A 497 -22.32 -9.28 -10.40
N VAL A 498 -22.72 -8.13 -9.83
CA VAL A 498 -23.92 -8.05 -9.00
C VAL A 498 -25.16 -8.29 -9.86
N ALA A 499 -25.60 -9.53 -9.87
CA ALA A 499 -26.82 -9.98 -10.53
C ALA A 499 -27.62 -10.86 -9.57
N GLY A 500 -28.94 -10.87 -9.74
CA GLY A 500 -29.84 -11.68 -8.91
C GLY A 500 -30.14 -11.06 -7.53
N ARG A 501 -31.14 -11.65 -6.89
CA ARG A 501 -31.74 -11.12 -5.66
C ARG A 501 -30.80 -11.14 -4.47
N ASP A 502 -30.08 -12.24 -4.27
CA ASP A 502 -29.18 -12.39 -3.10
C ASP A 502 -28.02 -11.42 -3.11
N ALA A 503 -27.44 -11.17 -4.29
CA ALA A 503 -26.38 -10.17 -4.46
C ALA A 503 -26.91 -8.77 -4.14
N LEU A 504 -28.05 -8.38 -4.68
CA LEU A 504 -28.67 -7.08 -4.45
C LEU A 504 -29.06 -6.87 -2.99
N LEU A 505 -29.64 -7.87 -2.32
CA LEU A 505 -29.96 -7.80 -0.89
C LEU A 505 -28.73 -7.69 0.00
N SER A 506 -27.61 -8.31 -0.40
CA SER A 506 -26.34 -8.18 0.32
C SER A 506 -25.79 -6.76 0.18
N TRP A 507 -25.87 -6.18 -1.01
CA TRP A 507 -25.46 -4.82 -1.28
C TRP A 507 -26.37 -3.77 -0.63
N GLU A 508 -27.69 -3.99 -0.56
CA GLU A 508 -28.63 -3.12 0.15
C GLU A 508 -28.15 -2.80 1.56
N ARG A 509 -27.65 -3.80 2.28
CA ARG A 509 -27.23 -3.67 3.67
C ARG A 509 -25.76 -3.27 3.84
N THR A 510 -25.00 -3.26 2.74
CA THR A 510 -23.56 -2.97 2.74
C THR A 510 -23.26 -1.60 2.16
N ALA A 511 -24.07 -1.10 1.24
CA ALA A 511 -23.78 0.13 0.49
C ALA A 511 -23.47 1.34 1.39
N CYS A 512 -24.19 1.50 2.50
CA CYS A 512 -23.91 2.58 3.47
C CYS A 512 -22.57 2.44 4.22
N ARG A 513 -21.82 1.34 4.00
CA ARG A 513 -20.46 1.16 4.53
C ARG A 513 -19.36 1.46 3.49
N LEU A 514 -19.72 1.69 2.24
CA LEU A 514 -18.77 2.08 1.18
C LEU A 514 -17.96 3.35 1.51
N PRO A 515 -18.48 4.36 2.23
CA PRO A 515 -17.67 5.51 2.66
C PRO A 515 -16.43 5.13 3.46
N LEU A 516 -16.43 3.99 4.14
CA LEU A 516 -15.25 3.48 4.87
C LEU A 516 -14.12 3.01 3.93
N MET A 517 -14.38 2.93 2.63
CA MET A 517 -13.45 2.44 1.61
C MET A 517 -12.99 3.52 0.63
N THR A 518 -13.43 4.78 0.80
CA THR A 518 -13.07 5.89 -0.08
C THR A 518 -11.60 6.31 0.03
N ARG A 519 -11.04 6.90 -1.03
CA ARG A 519 -9.68 7.47 -1.11
C ARG A 519 -8.54 6.48 -0.85
N ARG A 520 -8.74 5.21 -1.22
CA ARG A 520 -7.76 4.13 -1.02
C ARG A 520 -7.24 3.53 -2.32
N GLY A 521 -7.56 4.10 -3.46
CA GLY A 521 -7.22 3.53 -4.76
C GLY A 521 -7.97 2.23 -5.05
N VAL A 522 -9.27 2.19 -4.71
CA VAL A 522 -10.08 0.97 -4.81
C VAL A 522 -10.43 0.64 -6.25
N ARG A 523 -10.03 -0.54 -6.70
CA ARG A 523 -10.37 -1.13 -8.01
C ARG A 523 -11.74 -1.83 -7.99
N SER A 524 -11.97 -2.62 -6.94
CA SER A 524 -13.21 -3.38 -6.80
C SER A 524 -13.57 -3.60 -5.34
N VAL A 525 -14.85 -3.81 -5.07
CA VAL A 525 -15.37 -4.20 -3.76
C VAL A 525 -16.20 -5.46 -3.93
N ASN A 526 -15.81 -6.53 -3.21
CA ASN A 526 -16.56 -7.77 -3.18
C ASN A 526 -17.31 -7.92 -1.86
N VAL A 527 -18.54 -8.40 -1.92
CA VAL A 527 -19.35 -8.77 -0.76
C VAL A 527 -19.73 -10.24 -0.86
N TRP A 528 -19.64 -10.96 0.25
CA TRP A 528 -20.13 -12.33 0.29
C TRP A 528 -20.59 -12.71 1.70
N ARG A 529 -21.56 -13.63 1.76
CA ARG A 529 -22.12 -14.15 3.00
C ARG A 529 -21.34 -15.37 3.45
N PHE A 530 -20.53 -15.22 4.52
CA PHE A 530 -19.73 -16.32 5.04
C PHE A 530 -20.45 -17.16 6.10
N GLY A 531 -21.55 -16.64 6.69
CA GLY A 531 -22.31 -17.36 7.68
C GLY A 531 -23.76 -16.90 7.82
N VAL A 532 -24.58 -17.79 8.37
CA VAL A 532 -25.91 -17.49 8.87
C VAL A 532 -26.00 -18.11 10.27
N GLN A 533 -26.49 -17.35 11.23
CA GLN A 533 -26.60 -17.76 12.63
C GLN A 533 -28.03 -17.57 13.13
N ARG A 534 -28.55 -18.54 13.88
CA ARG A 534 -29.77 -18.36 14.67
C ARG A 534 -29.47 -17.48 15.86
N LEU A 535 -30.35 -16.51 16.12
CA LEU A 535 -30.24 -15.64 17.26
C LEU A 535 -30.95 -16.28 18.48
N PRO A 536 -30.40 -16.12 19.68
CA PRO A 536 -31.03 -16.63 20.89
C PRO A 536 -32.38 -15.95 21.13
N GLU A 537 -33.18 -16.53 22.05
CA GLU A 537 -34.45 -15.99 22.52
C GLU A 537 -35.43 -15.63 21.37
N ALA A 538 -35.57 -16.53 20.42
CA ALA A 538 -36.42 -16.35 19.25
C ALA A 538 -36.14 -15.06 18.44
N GLY A 539 -34.93 -14.50 18.54
CA GLY A 539 -34.49 -13.29 17.83
C GLY A 539 -34.40 -13.44 16.32
N GLY A 540 -34.74 -14.61 15.76
CA GLY A 540 -34.70 -14.90 14.34
C GLY A 540 -33.34 -15.37 13.84
N ARG A 541 -32.89 -14.84 12.71
CA ARG A 541 -31.59 -15.15 12.10
C ARG A 541 -30.80 -13.90 11.79
N ALA A 542 -29.47 -14.02 11.73
CA ALA A 542 -28.58 -12.99 11.26
C ALA A 542 -27.66 -13.55 10.16
N ALA A 543 -27.34 -12.72 9.19
CA ALA A 543 -26.31 -12.98 8.21
C ALA A 543 -24.98 -12.35 8.66
N TRP A 544 -23.90 -13.05 8.36
CA TRP A 544 -22.54 -12.55 8.50
C TRP A 544 -21.98 -12.32 7.10
N LEU A 545 -21.63 -11.06 6.82
CA LEU A 545 -21.06 -10.67 5.54
C LEU A 545 -19.60 -10.26 5.71
N CYS A 546 -18.81 -10.60 4.72
CA CYS A 546 -17.50 -10.00 4.54
C CYS A 546 -17.50 -9.11 3.30
N THR A 547 -17.02 -7.89 3.46
CA THR A 547 -16.83 -6.92 2.38
C THR A 547 -15.35 -6.62 2.27
N ARG A 548 -14.78 -6.83 1.09
CA ARG A 548 -13.37 -6.60 0.82
C ARG A 548 -13.19 -5.63 -0.34
N ALA A 549 -12.47 -4.54 -0.11
CA ALA A 549 -11.99 -3.64 -1.14
C ALA A 549 -10.61 -4.09 -1.62
N GLU A 550 -10.46 -4.29 -2.92
CA GLU A 550 -9.18 -4.52 -3.58
C GLU A 550 -8.70 -3.21 -4.19
N THR A 551 -7.42 -2.90 -4.04
CA THR A 551 -6.82 -1.69 -4.58
C THR A 551 -6.13 -1.94 -5.93
N TRP A 552 -5.89 -0.88 -6.70
CA TRP A 552 -5.15 -0.97 -7.95
C TRP A 552 -3.71 -1.44 -7.74
N ARG A 553 -3.12 -1.10 -6.61
CA ARG A 553 -1.75 -1.50 -6.27
C ARG A 553 -1.54 -1.69 -4.78
N GLY A 554 -0.83 -2.77 -4.46
CA GLY A 554 -0.15 -2.97 -3.19
C GLY A 554 -1.06 -3.28 -2.00
N PRO A 555 -0.48 -3.27 -0.83
CA PRO A 555 -1.22 -3.42 0.41
C PRO A 555 -2.17 -2.23 0.56
N GLY A 556 -3.30 -2.41 1.15
CA GLY A 556 -4.31 -1.35 1.32
C GLY A 556 -5.72 -1.86 1.09
N SER A 557 -5.85 -3.16 0.83
CA SER A 557 -7.15 -3.79 0.85
C SER A 557 -7.78 -3.59 2.23
N ARG A 558 -9.01 -3.10 2.24
CA ARG A 558 -9.81 -2.96 3.46
C ARG A 558 -10.84 -4.05 3.54
N VAL A 559 -10.92 -4.68 4.70
CA VAL A 559 -11.87 -5.76 4.98
C VAL A 559 -12.82 -5.34 6.10
N LEU A 560 -14.11 -5.58 5.91
CA LEU A 560 -15.15 -5.37 6.92
C LEU A 560 -15.89 -6.68 7.14
N ALA A 561 -15.98 -7.15 8.37
CA ALA A 561 -16.95 -8.16 8.76
C ALA A 561 -18.20 -7.46 9.29
N GLN A 562 -19.38 -7.85 8.81
CA GLN A 562 -20.66 -7.24 9.17
C GLN A 562 -21.61 -8.28 9.74
N PHE A 563 -22.32 -7.89 10.78
CA PHE A 563 -23.40 -8.65 11.38
C PHE A 563 -24.74 -8.02 11.04
N GLN A 564 -25.67 -8.79 10.47
CA GLN A 564 -26.95 -8.31 9.93
C GLN A 564 -28.14 -9.16 10.41
N PRO A 565 -28.78 -8.81 11.51
CA PRO A 565 -30.03 -9.45 11.91
C PRO A 565 -31.13 -9.24 10.86
N TRP A 566 -31.89 -10.27 10.52
CA TRP A 566 -32.97 -10.17 9.52
C TRP A 566 -34.18 -9.37 10.01
N THR A 567 -34.27 -9.17 11.31
CA THR A 567 -35.31 -8.37 11.96
C THR A 567 -35.07 -6.86 11.87
N THR A 568 -33.89 -6.42 11.40
CA THR A 568 -33.60 -5.01 11.22
C THR A 568 -34.42 -4.42 10.06
N ARG A 569 -34.79 -3.13 10.19
CA ARG A 569 -35.50 -2.37 9.16
C ARG A 569 -34.81 -2.54 7.81
N ARG A 570 -35.57 -2.70 6.73
CA ARG A 570 -35.04 -2.73 5.36
C ARG A 570 -34.18 -1.48 5.13
N GLY A 571 -33.03 -1.64 4.44
CA GLY A 571 -32.09 -0.57 4.17
C GLY A 571 -31.20 -0.15 5.37
N ALA A 572 -31.41 -0.71 6.57
CA ALA A 572 -30.50 -0.47 7.67
C ALA A 572 -29.16 -1.17 7.43
N ALA A 573 -28.06 -0.43 7.49
CA ALA A 573 -26.73 -1.00 7.35
C ALA A 573 -26.43 -1.99 8.50
N GLY A 574 -25.85 -3.14 8.18
CA GLY A 574 -25.38 -4.09 9.18
C GLY A 574 -24.36 -3.47 10.14
N ALA A 575 -24.32 -3.96 11.37
CA ALA A 575 -23.29 -3.56 12.33
C ALA A 575 -21.91 -4.02 11.81
N VAL A 576 -20.90 -3.15 11.92
CA VAL A 576 -19.52 -3.55 11.63
C VAL A 576 -18.98 -4.30 12.84
N ALA A 577 -18.72 -5.58 12.69
CA ALA A 577 -18.19 -6.44 13.74
C ALA A 577 -16.67 -6.34 13.86
N ALA A 578 -15.98 -6.15 12.75
CA ALA A 578 -14.54 -5.97 12.70
C ALA A 578 -14.10 -5.28 11.41
N THR A 579 -12.96 -4.61 11.47
CA THR A 579 -12.30 -3.99 10.29
C THR A 579 -10.82 -4.36 10.30
N ALA A 580 -10.24 -4.53 9.11
CA ALA A 580 -8.80 -4.72 8.96
C ALA A 580 -8.30 -4.04 7.70
N ASP A 581 -7.13 -3.44 7.77
CA ASP A 581 -6.41 -2.88 6.63
C ASP A 581 -5.24 -3.80 6.28
N GLY A 582 -4.97 -3.97 4.97
CA GLY A 582 -3.88 -4.83 4.50
C GLY A 582 -4.07 -6.34 4.73
N SER A 583 -5.18 -6.74 5.34
CA SER A 583 -5.44 -8.14 5.66
C SER A 583 -5.71 -8.99 4.42
N PRO A 584 -5.15 -10.21 4.32
CA PRO A 584 -5.48 -11.16 3.26
C PRO A 584 -6.87 -11.78 3.42
N ALA A 585 -7.51 -11.62 4.58
CA ALA A 585 -8.82 -12.20 4.90
C ALA A 585 -9.89 -11.82 3.86
N CYS A 586 -10.81 -12.73 3.61
CA CYS A 586 -11.87 -12.58 2.61
C CYS A 586 -11.36 -12.35 1.18
N GLY A 587 -10.11 -12.66 0.91
CA GLY A 587 -9.49 -12.60 -0.42
C GLY A 587 -9.38 -13.98 -1.08
N PRO A 588 -8.99 -14.04 -2.37
CA PRO A 588 -8.90 -15.30 -3.11
C PRO A 588 -7.94 -16.32 -2.49
N ARG A 589 -6.80 -15.84 -1.98
CA ARG A 589 -5.76 -16.68 -1.35
C ARG A 589 -6.08 -17.06 0.10
N ALA A 590 -6.82 -16.19 0.81
CA ALA A 590 -7.20 -16.40 2.20
C ALA A 590 -8.70 -16.06 2.41
N PRO A 591 -9.63 -16.89 1.94
CA PRO A 591 -11.07 -16.62 2.06
C PRO A 591 -11.60 -16.79 3.50
N ARG A 592 -10.72 -17.13 4.43
CA ARG A 592 -11.07 -17.42 5.82
C ARG A 592 -11.34 -16.14 6.59
N VAL A 593 -12.35 -16.16 7.45
CA VAL A 593 -12.71 -15.06 8.34
C VAL A 593 -13.37 -15.59 9.59
N LEU A 594 -13.09 -14.95 10.73
CA LEU A 594 -13.74 -15.10 12.02
C LEU A 594 -14.11 -13.71 12.53
N ALA A 595 -15.34 -13.51 12.98
CA ALA A 595 -15.78 -12.25 13.58
C ALA A 595 -16.78 -12.51 14.69
N GLY A 596 -16.88 -11.58 15.64
CA GLY A 596 -17.83 -11.64 16.75
C GLY A 596 -18.41 -10.26 17.08
N VAL A 597 -19.57 -10.27 17.73
CA VAL A 597 -20.24 -9.07 18.26
C VAL A 597 -20.89 -9.36 19.59
N LEU A 598 -21.02 -8.34 20.43
CA LEU A 598 -21.96 -8.36 21.53
C LEU A 598 -23.34 -7.95 21.01
N TRP A 599 -24.34 -8.76 21.27
CA TRP A 599 -25.71 -8.55 20.82
C TRP A 599 -26.68 -8.58 21.98
N LYS A 600 -27.60 -7.59 22.03
CA LYS A 600 -28.64 -7.49 23.05
C LYS A 600 -29.95 -8.04 22.47
N ALA A 601 -30.51 -9.04 23.12
CA ALA A 601 -31.82 -9.59 22.80
C ALA A 601 -32.95 -8.59 23.18
N ARG A 602 -34.15 -8.81 22.66
CA ARG A 602 -35.31 -7.98 23.02
C ARG A 602 -35.69 -8.08 24.48
N SER A 603 -35.42 -9.20 25.12
CA SER A 603 -35.55 -9.41 26.56
C SER A 603 -34.62 -8.58 27.43
N GLY A 604 -33.59 -7.96 26.84
CA GLY A 604 -32.56 -7.23 27.55
C GLY A 604 -31.28 -8.02 27.81
N HIS A 605 -31.27 -9.33 27.60
CA HIS A 605 -30.10 -10.17 27.82
C HIS A 605 -29.03 -9.96 26.74
N TRP A 606 -27.78 -10.05 27.14
CA TRP A 606 -26.63 -9.88 26.25
C TRP A 606 -26.02 -11.23 25.88
N PHE A 607 -25.56 -11.33 24.65
CA PHE A 607 -24.91 -12.52 24.12
C PHE A 607 -23.67 -12.12 23.34
N LEU A 608 -22.59 -12.90 23.49
CA LEU A 608 -21.50 -12.93 22.54
C LEU A 608 -21.90 -13.84 21.37
N LEU A 609 -21.98 -13.28 20.18
CA LEU A 609 -22.22 -14.01 18.96
C LEU A 609 -20.96 -13.98 18.10
N ALA A 610 -20.52 -15.14 17.62
CA ALA A 610 -19.39 -15.20 16.70
C ALA A 610 -19.67 -16.18 15.57
N ALA A 611 -19.11 -15.90 14.38
CA ALA A 611 -19.20 -16.78 13.22
C ALA A 611 -17.89 -16.83 12.44
N GLY A 612 -17.60 -18.00 11.90
CA GLY A 612 -16.50 -18.24 10.99
C GLY A 612 -16.97 -18.70 9.60
N SER A 613 -16.07 -18.53 8.62
CA SER A 613 -16.27 -19.03 7.27
C SER A 613 -16.36 -20.56 7.23
N ARG A 614 -16.70 -21.12 6.04
CA ARG A 614 -16.94 -22.57 5.85
C ARG A 614 -15.78 -23.49 6.24
N GLN A 615 -14.57 -22.96 6.35
CA GLN A 615 -13.38 -23.70 6.75
C GLN A 615 -13.27 -23.87 8.28
N VAL A 616 -14.04 -23.10 9.06
CA VAL A 616 -14.06 -23.18 10.53
C VAL A 616 -14.88 -24.38 10.98
N THR A 617 -14.30 -25.16 11.91
CA THR A 617 -14.93 -26.35 12.50
C THR A 617 -15.31 -26.17 13.96
N ALA A 618 -14.61 -25.28 14.67
CA ALA A 618 -14.90 -24.97 16.06
C ALA A 618 -14.52 -23.54 16.38
N ILE A 619 -15.23 -22.91 17.33
CA ILE A 619 -14.94 -21.57 17.83
C ILE A 619 -14.85 -21.63 19.34
N THR A 620 -13.85 -20.98 19.91
CA THR A 620 -13.65 -20.84 21.35
C THR A 620 -13.60 -19.36 21.70
N ALA A 621 -14.29 -18.96 22.75
CA ALA A 621 -14.19 -17.68 23.41
C ALA A 621 -13.51 -17.87 24.76
N SER A 622 -12.58 -16.97 25.10
CA SER A 622 -11.84 -16.93 26.36
C SER A 622 -11.70 -15.48 26.85
N GLY A 623 -11.22 -15.29 28.07
CA GLY A 623 -11.15 -13.98 28.72
C GLY A 623 -12.39 -13.70 29.56
N GLY A 624 -12.99 -12.53 29.47
CA GLY A 624 -14.20 -12.17 30.23
C GLY A 624 -15.47 -12.95 29.86
N VAL A 625 -15.44 -13.70 28.76
CA VAL A 625 -16.52 -14.60 28.32
C VAL A 625 -15.92 -15.93 27.91
N HIS A 626 -16.41 -17.03 28.50
CA HIS A 626 -15.93 -18.37 28.20
C HIS A 626 -17.02 -19.16 27.48
N GLY A 627 -16.64 -19.81 26.39
CA GLY A 627 -17.56 -20.67 25.65
C GLY A 627 -16.88 -21.38 24.50
N ARG A 628 -17.45 -22.52 24.10
CA ARG A 628 -16.94 -23.32 22.98
C ARG A 628 -18.09 -23.82 22.13
N SER A 629 -17.89 -23.81 20.83
CA SER A 629 -18.79 -24.44 19.86
C SER A 629 -17.98 -25.35 18.95
N HIS A 630 -18.51 -26.54 18.67
CA HIS A 630 -17.95 -27.47 17.67
C HIS A 630 -18.50 -27.20 16.26
N HIS A 631 -19.02 -26.00 16.05
CA HIS A 631 -19.56 -25.49 14.80
C HIS A 631 -18.92 -24.16 14.43
N ARG A 632 -19.23 -23.69 13.23
CA ARG A 632 -18.77 -22.38 12.72
C ARG A 632 -19.52 -21.16 13.26
N ALA A 633 -20.37 -21.33 14.26
CA ALA A 633 -21.07 -20.27 14.97
C ALA A 633 -21.05 -20.54 16.47
N LEU A 634 -20.87 -19.49 17.27
CA LEU A 634 -20.84 -19.53 18.73
C LEU A 634 -21.88 -18.54 19.26
N THR A 635 -22.61 -18.95 20.29
CA THR A 635 -23.54 -18.11 21.05
C THR A 635 -23.31 -18.37 22.53
N VAL A 636 -22.95 -17.34 23.29
CA VAL A 636 -22.67 -17.43 24.74
C VAL A 636 -23.39 -16.27 25.45
N PRO A 637 -24.19 -16.53 26.49
CA PRO A 637 -24.71 -15.48 27.34
C PRO A 637 -23.58 -14.66 27.98
N THR A 638 -23.76 -13.34 28.10
CA THR A 638 -22.72 -12.45 28.64
C THR A 638 -23.32 -11.22 29.29
N LYS A 639 -22.47 -10.31 29.76
CA LYS A 639 -22.82 -9.00 30.29
C LYS A 639 -22.53 -7.89 29.27
N PRO A 640 -23.16 -6.72 29.36
CA PRO A 640 -22.82 -5.55 28.54
C PRO A 640 -21.34 -5.19 28.77
N GLY A 641 -20.63 -4.82 27.69
CA GLY A 641 -19.23 -4.42 27.76
C GLY A 641 -18.23 -5.56 28.02
N ALA A 642 -18.67 -6.82 28.00
CA ALA A 642 -17.77 -7.94 28.21
C ALA A 642 -16.75 -8.07 27.06
N HIS A 643 -15.50 -8.34 27.40
CA HIS A 643 -14.43 -8.60 26.44
C HIS A 643 -14.21 -10.10 26.25
N ALA A 644 -13.98 -10.50 25.01
CA ALA A 644 -13.69 -11.89 24.67
C ALA A 644 -12.61 -12.01 23.60
N THR A 645 -11.69 -12.93 23.80
CA THR A 645 -10.75 -13.37 22.79
C THR A 645 -11.34 -14.56 22.03
N LEU A 646 -11.46 -14.43 20.72
CA LEU A 646 -11.99 -15.47 19.85
C LEU A 646 -10.84 -16.23 19.18
N LYS A 647 -10.95 -17.57 19.17
CA LYS A 647 -10.07 -18.46 18.39
C LYS A 647 -10.93 -19.46 17.65
N ALA A 648 -10.60 -19.75 16.40
CA ALA A 648 -11.27 -20.80 15.64
C ALA A 648 -10.29 -21.88 15.19
N ARG A 649 -10.78 -23.12 15.10
CA ARG A 649 -10.07 -24.24 14.52
C ARG A 649 -10.55 -24.45 13.08
N LEU A 650 -9.63 -24.69 12.17
CA LEU A 650 -9.91 -24.92 10.77
C LEU A 650 -9.98 -26.42 10.45
N LYS A 651 -10.59 -26.78 9.32
CA LYS A 651 -10.69 -28.18 8.84
C LYS A 651 -9.33 -28.86 8.65
N ASN A 652 -8.30 -28.09 8.30
CA ASN A 652 -6.93 -28.57 8.14
C ASN A 652 -6.12 -28.59 9.45
N GLY A 653 -6.77 -28.44 10.61
CA GLY A 653 -6.11 -28.38 11.91
C GLY A 653 -5.55 -27.00 12.29
N GLY A 654 -5.41 -26.09 11.35
CA GLY A 654 -4.90 -24.74 11.60
C GLY A 654 -5.78 -23.91 12.53
N ARG A 655 -5.23 -22.81 13.04
CA ARG A 655 -5.91 -21.85 13.91
C ARG A 655 -6.22 -20.57 13.14
N LEU A 656 -7.30 -19.91 13.49
CA LEU A 656 -7.71 -18.63 12.91
C LEU A 656 -8.12 -17.69 14.06
N GLY A 657 -7.48 -16.51 14.11
CA GLY A 657 -7.89 -15.40 14.97
C GLY A 657 -9.07 -14.60 14.39
N PRO A 658 -9.66 -13.70 15.17
CA PRO A 658 -10.67 -12.78 14.67
C PRO A 658 -10.06 -11.80 13.65
N LEU A 659 -10.88 -11.29 12.76
CA LEU A 659 -10.49 -10.23 11.83
C LEU A 659 -10.06 -8.98 12.63
N ARG A 660 -8.85 -8.50 12.38
CA ARG A 660 -8.23 -7.35 13.04
C ARG A 660 -7.65 -6.40 12.01
#